data_b2640c05a21fcf8c58541015d524ef59
#
_entry.id   b2640c05a21fcf8c58541015d524ef59
#
_cell.length_a   1.000
_cell.length_b   1.000
_cell.length_c   1.000
_cell.angle_alpha   90.00
_cell.angle_beta   90.00
_cell.angle_gamma   90.00
#
_symmetry.space_group_name_H-M   'P 1'
#
loop_
_entity.id
_entity.type
_entity.pdbx_description
1 polymer ?
#
loop_
_entity_poly.entity_id
_entity_poly.type
_entity_poly.pdbx_seq_one_letter_code
_entity_poly.pdbx_strand_id
1 'polypeptide(L)'
;MRKGIFSKLAVQNIRNNKSTYIPYMITCIFCIAMIYMMEFLRDCPTLDQAVRHAAEVRMILSTGEVVVVIFCVIFLIYSNSFLMKRRQKEIGLYNILGLERNHIGIVLLLETIFTTILSLTGGIAIGILASKLSLLLLLRLLHIPAVLGFYISTKGIITCLLMFGAIFLLILLLNLRRIHLSRPVELLRGNNTGEREPKAKWLMALLGFICLGIGYYLAITTESPIKAITIFLLAVILVMAGTYLLFTAGSIVILKFLRRRKSFYYKTGNFISISGMLYRMKQNAVGLASICILSTGVLLMISMTVSIYFGMNDIMVNRYPYDTDISITGVGEEECQTAIETFEKAISDNKVPVDKKAEEIYLTIISRIDHGQIQIAEPGTLTESGSVLTLSLVRQSEYEKLTGTNPALQDGEILAWASKMTEKSDSLTVNDSVFSVKKWLENSPLTCGRDIVYRNAVFVVTDSDFEKFDKMRTEMYKNTSATPAGQDLTVHLGLDITGSDETKIAYGTPVLDAIKALQDNGQLSDNSWITSGIRAQEYDSYYADNGSLLFIGIFLGSLFLLGTAMIIYYKQISEGYEGQNRFEIMQKVGLSHREVKSSIRRQILMVFFLPLLMAMLHISMAFPLIRRMLLLFGMTNTRLFIGCTAGTVLIFALVYGLIYLMTAKSYYHIVERR
;
A
#
# COMPACT_ATOMS: atom_id res chain seq x y z
N MET A 1 -30.54 -12.68 45.60
CA MET A 1 -29.99 -13.73 44.68
C MET A 1 -28.56 -14.06 45.05
N ARG A 2 -28.18 -15.36 45.16
CA ARG A 2 -26.82 -15.79 45.51
C ARG A 2 -25.81 -15.29 44.43
N LYS A 3 -24.79 -14.54 44.87
CA LYS A 3 -23.74 -13.95 43.98
C LYS A 3 -23.12 -14.95 42.98
N GLY A 4 -23.15 -16.28 43.27
CA GLY A 4 -22.61 -17.33 42.37
C GLY A 4 -23.51 -17.72 41.19
N ILE A 5 -24.77 -17.25 41.12
CA ILE A 5 -25.65 -17.58 39.96
C ILE A 5 -25.24 -16.85 38.70
N PHE A 6 -24.88 -15.56 38.79
CA PHE A 6 -24.51 -14.76 37.65
C PHE A 6 -23.19 -15.23 36.99
N SER A 7 -22.21 -15.68 37.79
CA SER A 7 -20.95 -16.24 37.25
C SER A 7 -21.18 -17.58 36.58
N LYS A 8 -22.01 -18.46 37.16
CA LYS A 8 -22.41 -19.71 36.50
C LYS A 8 -23.13 -19.46 35.18
N LEU A 9 -24.05 -18.47 35.17
CA LEU A 9 -24.79 -18.11 33.97
C LEU A 9 -23.85 -17.56 32.89
N ALA A 10 -22.89 -16.70 33.22
CA ALA A 10 -21.89 -16.17 32.30
C ALA A 10 -21.03 -17.29 31.65
N VAL A 11 -20.51 -18.22 32.47
CA VAL A 11 -19.72 -19.36 31.93
C VAL A 11 -20.58 -20.29 31.06
N GLN A 12 -21.83 -20.55 31.50
CA GLN A 12 -22.76 -21.36 30.73
C GLN A 12 -23.12 -20.74 29.39
N ASN A 13 -23.29 -19.43 29.34
CA ASN A 13 -23.55 -18.68 28.10
C ASN A 13 -22.39 -18.76 27.13
N ILE A 14 -21.14 -18.59 27.60
CA ILE A 14 -19.95 -18.76 26.76
C ILE A 14 -19.89 -20.20 26.23
N ARG A 15 -20.16 -21.19 27.07
CA ARG A 15 -20.11 -22.60 26.69
C ARG A 15 -21.22 -22.98 25.70
N ASN A 16 -22.44 -22.48 25.87
CA ASN A 16 -23.55 -22.75 24.97
C ASN A 16 -23.38 -22.07 23.60
N ASN A 17 -22.75 -20.90 23.58
CA ASN A 17 -22.51 -20.10 22.36
C ASN A 17 -21.11 -20.22 21.81
N LYS A 18 -20.44 -21.38 21.96
CA LYS A 18 -19.07 -21.64 21.51
C LYS A 18 -18.82 -21.22 20.06
N SER A 19 -19.75 -21.52 19.16
CA SER A 19 -19.64 -21.16 17.73
C SER A 19 -19.48 -19.67 17.44
N THR A 20 -19.78 -18.82 18.41
CA THR A 20 -19.68 -17.36 18.28
C THR A 20 -18.55 -16.78 19.15
N TYR A 21 -18.41 -17.31 20.41
CA TYR A 21 -17.39 -16.82 21.33
C TYR A 21 -15.97 -17.27 20.97
N ILE A 22 -15.79 -18.52 20.51
CA ILE A 22 -14.44 -19.03 20.14
C ILE A 22 -13.81 -18.18 19.02
N PRO A 23 -14.48 -17.92 17.88
CA PRO A 23 -13.92 -17.05 16.85
C PRO A 23 -13.66 -15.63 17.33
N TYR A 24 -14.52 -15.07 18.17
CA TYR A 24 -14.31 -13.77 18.80
C TYR A 24 -13.03 -13.76 19.65
N MET A 25 -12.84 -14.75 20.51
CA MET A 25 -11.66 -14.87 21.36
C MET A 25 -10.38 -15.08 20.53
N ILE A 26 -10.44 -15.90 19.47
CA ILE A 26 -9.30 -16.08 18.53
C ILE A 26 -8.92 -14.74 17.92
N THR A 27 -9.91 -13.94 17.52
CA THR A 27 -9.67 -12.59 16.99
C THR A 27 -8.99 -11.69 18.02
N CYS A 28 -9.49 -11.67 19.27
CA CYS A 28 -8.88 -10.89 20.34
C CYS A 28 -7.44 -11.34 20.62
N ILE A 29 -7.21 -12.65 20.76
CA ILE A 29 -5.89 -13.24 20.99
C ILE A 29 -4.91 -12.84 19.87
N PHE A 30 -5.35 -12.92 18.62
CA PHE A 30 -4.52 -12.57 17.47
C PHE A 30 -4.17 -11.08 17.46
N CYS A 31 -5.14 -10.18 17.68
CA CYS A 31 -4.90 -8.74 17.78
C CYS A 31 -3.91 -8.39 18.89
N ILE A 32 -4.07 -9.01 20.08
CA ILE A 32 -3.16 -8.81 21.22
C ILE A 32 -1.76 -9.30 20.90
N ALA A 33 -1.64 -10.50 20.32
CA ALA A 33 -0.35 -11.06 19.91
C ALA A 33 0.37 -10.18 18.89
N MET A 34 -0.36 -9.65 17.89
CA MET A 34 0.19 -8.76 16.86
C MET A 34 0.75 -7.48 17.49
N ILE A 35 0.02 -6.85 18.38
CA ILE A 35 0.48 -5.61 19.03
C ILE A 35 1.66 -5.89 19.97
N TYR A 36 1.61 -7.00 20.72
CA TYR A 36 2.77 -7.40 21.53
C TYR A 36 4.03 -7.61 20.68
N MET A 37 3.91 -8.28 19.51
CA MET A 37 5.04 -8.48 18.61
C MET A 37 5.60 -7.15 18.08
N MET A 38 4.75 -6.17 17.73
CA MET A 38 5.21 -4.85 17.28
C MET A 38 5.92 -4.08 18.41
N GLU A 39 5.35 -4.06 19.62
CA GLU A 39 5.98 -3.44 20.79
C GLU A 39 7.29 -4.13 21.17
N PHE A 40 7.35 -5.47 21.08
CA PHE A 40 8.57 -6.22 21.30
C PHE A 40 9.67 -5.81 20.30
N LEU A 41 9.36 -5.72 19.01
CA LEU A 41 10.34 -5.32 17.99
C LEU A 41 10.85 -3.91 18.20
N ARG A 42 9.96 -2.98 18.58
CA ARG A 42 10.32 -1.59 18.88
C ARG A 42 11.23 -1.45 20.10
N ASP A 43 11.03 -2.30 21.11
CA ASP A 43 11.73 -2.25 22.40
C ASP A 43 12.95 -3.21 22.46
N CYS A 44 13.21 -3.96 21.39
CA CYS A 44 14.26 -4.99 21.36
C CYS A 44 15.67 -4.36 21.28
N PRO A 45 16.54 -4.56 22.28
CA PRO A 45 17.91 -4.02 22.25
C PRO A 45 18.78 -4.63 21.14
N THR A 46 18.44 -5.86 20.73
CA THR A 46 19.16 -6.58 19.66
C THR A 46 19.04 -5.85 18.32
N LEU A 47 17.96 -5.09 18.11
CA LEU A 47 17.79 -4.31 16.89
C LEU A 47 18.83 -3.18 16.79
N ASP A 48 19.14 -2.50 17.91
CA ASP A 48 20.14 -1.44 17.94
C ASP A 48 21.57 -1.94 17.69
N GLN A 49 21.84 -3.16 18.13
CA GLN A 49 23.16 -3.78 17.93
C GLN A 49 23.33 -4.36 16.52
N ALA A 50 22.27 -4.85 15.93
CA ALA A 50 22.30 -5.57 14.66
C ALA A 50 22.06 -4.67 13.44
N VAL A 51 21.34 -3.55 13.60
CA VAL A 51 20.87 -2.71 12.49
C VAL A 51 21.53 -1.33 12.56
N ARG A 52 22.29 -0.96 11.54
CA ARG A 52 22.95 0.36 11.45
C ARG A 52 21.94 1.53 11.46
N HIS A 53 20.78 1.34 10.86
CA HIS A 53 19.66 2.29 10.75
C HIS A 53 18.48 1.92 11.66
N ALA A 54 18.76 1.51 12.90
CA ALA A 54 17.73 1.05 13.84
C ALA A 54 16.68 2.12 14.19
N ALA A 55 17.06 3.40 14.16
CA ALA A 55 16.15 4.50 14.45
C ALA A 55 15.07 4.65 13.38
N GLU A 56 15.44 4.57 12.11
CA GLU A 56 14.53 4.61 10.95
C GLU A 56 13.59 3.42 10.96
N VAL A 57 14.12 2.21 11.16
CA VAL A 57 13.32 0.98 11.29
C VAL A 57 12.28 1.11 12.42
N ARG A 58 12.67 1.64 13.58
CA ARG A 58 11.74 1.88 14.70
C ARG A 58 10.67 2.92 14.36
N MET A 59 11.03 3.98 13.65
CA MET A 59 10.09 5.01 13.21
C MET A 59 9.02 4.40 12.27
N ILE A 60 9.45 3.58 11.31
CA ILE A 60 8.56 2.86 10.40
C ILE A 60 7.67 1.88 11.16
N LEU A 61 8.24 1.07 12.08
CA LEU A 61 7.48 0.14 12.91
C LEU A 61 6.46 0.86 13.80
N SER A 62 6.81 2.00 14.41
CA SER A 62 5.89 2.78 15.24
C SER A 62 4.71 3.34 14.45
N THR A 63 4.97 3.81 13.23
CA THR A 63 3.91 4.28 12.31
C THR A 63 2.98 3.13 11.92
N GLY A 64 3.53 1.96 11.59
CA GLY A 64 2.76 0.75 11.30
C GLY A 64 1.93 0.28 12.49
N GLU A 65 2.47 0.37 13.72
CA GLU A 65 1.75 0.02 14.94
C GLU A 65 0.49 0.86 15.14
N VAL A 66 0.56 2.17 14.92
CA VAL A 66 -0.61 3.06 15.02
C VAL A 66 -1.74 2.58 14.10
N VAL A 67 -1.41 2.20 12.87
CA VAL A 67 -2.40 1.67 11.92
C VAL A 67 -2.97 0.34 12.39
N VAL A 68 -2.14 -0.57 12.92
CA VAL A 68 -2.58 -1.85 13.51
C VAL A 68 -3.53 -1.62 14.67
N VAL A 69 -3.22 -0.67 15.58
CA VAL A 69 -4.07 -0.32 16.73
C VAL A 69 -5.43 0.18 16.28
N ILE A 70 -5.47 1.15 15.35
CA ILE A 70 -6.73 1.69 14.81
C ILE A 70 -7.58 0.57 14.22
N PHE A 71 -6.96 -0.31 13.44
CA PHE A 71 -7.67 -1.43 12.85
C PHE A 71 -8.19 -2.40 13.92
N CYS A 72 -7.38 -2.76 14.92
CA CYS A 72 -7.79 -3.64 16.02
C CYS A 72 -9.00 -3.08 16.77
N VAL A 73 -9.03 -1.79 17.09
CA VAL A 73 -10.18 -1.14 17.75
C VAL A 73 -11.44 -1.30 16.91
N ILE A 74 -11.38 -0.90 15.63
CA ILE A 74 -12.53 -0.97 14.72
C ILE A 74 -13.00 -2.41 14.58
N PHE A 75 -12.07 -3.33 14.39
CA PHE A 75 -12.36 -4.74 14.11
C PHE A 75 -12.94 -5.46 15.35
N LEU A 76 -12.44 -5.19 16.54
CA LEU A 76 -12.95 -5.77 17.78
C LEU A 76 -14.36 -5.25 18.11
N ILE A 77 -14.62 -3.95 17.89
CA ILE A 77 -15.97 -3.37 18.03
C ILE A 77 -16.94 -4.01 17.03
N TYR A 78 -16.51 -4.19 15.78
CA TYR A 78 -17.31 -4.85 14.75
C TYR A 78 -17.63 -6.31 15.13
N SER A 79 -16.61 -7.09 15.51
CA SER A 79 -16.74 -8.50 15.91
C SER A 79 -17.65 -8.67 17.13
N ASN A 80 -17.51 -7.80 18.14
CA ASN A 80 -18.38 -7.76 19.30
C ASN A 80 -19.82 -7.38 18.93
N SER A 81 -20.01 -6.42 18.03
CA SER A 81 -21.36 -6.03 17.59
C SER A 81 -22.11 -7.20 16.94
N PHE A 82 -21.38 -8.04 16.21
CA PHE A 82 -21.94 -9.27 15.63
C PHE A 82 -22.30 -10.29 16.72
N LEU A 83 -21.41 -10.53 17.68
CA LEU A 83 -21.66 -11.40 18.84
C LEU A 83 -22.94 -10.97 19.58
N MET A 84 -23.07 -9.70 19.90
CA MET A 84 -24.20 -9.13 20.60
C MET A 84 -25.52 -9.20 19.81
N LYS A 85 -25.46 -8.98 18.49
CA LYS A 85 -26.64 -9.10 17.61
C LYS A 85 -27.25 -10.50 17.67
N ARG A 86 -26.41 -11.53 17.73
CA ARG A 86 -26.87 -12.92 17.80
C ARG A 86 -27.51 -13.27 19.13
N ARG A 87 -27.02 -12.68 20.22
CA ARG A 87 -27.51 -12.92 21.58
C ARG A 87 -28.75 -12.10 21.96
N GLN A 88 -29.22 -11.21 21.08
CA GLN A 88 -30.40 -10.36 21.35
C GLN A 88 -31.61 -11.14 21.80
N LYS A 89 -31.87 -12.32 21.20
CA LYS A 89 -33.00 -13.19 21.55
C LYS A 89 -32.86 -13.77 22.96
N GLU A 90 -31.66 -14.22 23.35
CA GLU A 90 -31.37 -14.73 24.70
C GLU A 90 -31.52 -13.65 25.74
N ILE A 91 -31.01 -12.45 25.48
CA ILE A 91 -31.13 -11.27 26.35
C ILE A 91 -32.60 -10.87 26.51
N GLY A 92 -33.37 -10.89 25.41
CA GLY A 92 -34.81 -10.65 25.43
C GLY A 92 -35.56 -11.68 26.28
N LEU A 93 -35.19 -12.94 26.18
CA LEU A 93 -35.77 -14.03 26.97
C LEU A 93 -35.49 -13.88 28.47
N TYR A 94 -34.25 -13.52 28.84
CA TYR A 94 -33.90 -13.24 30.25
C TYR A 94 -34.76 -12.13 30.87
N ASN A 95 -35.05 -11.09 30.07
CA ASN A 95 -35.87 -9.99 30.52
C ASN A 95 -37.36 -10.43 30.76
N ILE A 96 -37.90 -11.30 29.88
CA ILE A 96 -39.26 -11.86 30.05
C ILE A 96 -39.34 -12.81 31.26
N LEU A 97 -38.28 -13.55 31.53
CA LEU A 97 -38.15 -14.43 32.69
C LEU A 97 -37.94 -13.67 34.00
N GLY A 98 -37.97 -12.32 33.98
CA GLY A 98 -37.93 -11.47 35.19
C GLY A 98 -36.55 -11.00 35.61
N LEU A 99 -35.50 -11.17 34.75
CA LEU A 99 -34.20 -10.57 35.01
C LEU A 99 -34.22 -9.08 34.65
N GLU A 100 -33.99 -8.23 35.62
CA GLU A 100 -33.85 -6.80 35.43
C GLU A 100 -32.63 -6.46 34.54
N ARG A 101 -32.67 -5.29 33.91
CA ARG A 101 -31.56 -4.80 33.04
C ARG A 101 -30.22 -4.76 33.78
N ASN A 102 -30.21 -4.41 35.06
CA ASN A 102 -29.01 -4.39 35.89
C ASN A 102 -28.42 -5.82 36.09
N HIS A 103 -29.26 -6.81 36.29
CA HIS A 103 -28.83 -8.21 36.41
C HIS A 103 -28.23 -8.74 35.12
N ILE A 104 -28.84 -8.40 33.98
CA ILE A 104 -28.32 -8.72 32.66
C ILE A 104 -26.97 -8.01 32.43
N GLY A 105 -26.86 -6.74 32.88
CA GLY A 105 -25.60 -5.97 32.85
C GLY A 105 -24.46 -6.65 33.63
N ILE A 106 -24.75 -7.20 34.81
CA ILE A 106 -23.78 -7.95 35.64
C ILE A 106 -23.32 -9.23 34.91
N VAL A 107 -24.24 -9.96 34.28
CA VAL A 107 -23.87 -11.16 33.48
C VAL A 107 -22.93 -10.79 32.34
N LEU A 108 -23.21 -9.71 31.59
CA LEU A 108 -22.37 -9.23 30.52
C LEU A 108 -21.00 -8.72 30.99
N LEU A 109 -20.96 -8.04 32.15
CA LEU A 109 -19.71 -7.64 32.78
C LEU A 109 -18.83 -8.86 33.06
N LEU A 110 -19.39 -9.90 33.66
CA LEU A 110 -18.67 -11.14 33.99
C LEU A 110 -18.20 -11.87 32.71
N GLU A 111 -19.07 -11.97 31.71
CA GLU A 111 -18.66 -12.53 30.39
C GLU A 111 -17.52 -11.75 29.76
N THR A 112 -17.58 -10.42 29.79
CA THR A 112 -16.51 -9.56 29.27
C THR A 112 -15.23 -9.75 30.06
N ILE A 113 -15.28 -9.83 31.40
CA ILE A 113 -14.10 -10.10 32.23
C ILE A 113 -13.47 -11.46 31.88
N PHE A 114 -14.27 -12.53 31.79
CA PHE A 114 -13.76 -13.86 31.45
C PHE A 114 -13.12 -13.89 30.06
N THR A 115 -13.77 -13.30 29.06
CA THR A 115 -13.23 -13.21 27.70
C THR A 115 -11.98 -12.35 27.64
N THR A 116 -11.92 -11.24 28.39
CA THR A 116 -10.76 -10.35 28.48
C THR A 116 -9.56 -11.07 29.08
N ILE A 117 -9.72 -11.73 30.24
CA ILE A 117 -8.63 -12.44 30.89
C ILE A 117 -8.08 -13.54 29.98
N LEU A 118 -8.97 -14.36 29.40
CA LEU A 118 -8.56 -15.44 28.54
C LEU A 118 -7.88 -14.94 27.24
N SER A 119 -8.37 -13.83 26.68
CA SER A 119 -7.78 -13.23 25.47
C SER A 119 -6.44 -12.58 25.76
N LEU A 120 -6.30 -11.86 26.89
CA LEU A 120 -5.04 -11.23 27.26
C LEU A 120 -3.96 -12.28 27.58
N THR A 121 -4.28 -13.26 28.41
CA THR A 121 -3.32 -14.32 28.75
C THR A 121 -2.91 -15.12 27.52
N GLY A 122 -3.86 -15.54 26.69
CA GLY A 122 -3.60 -16.27 25.45
C GLY A 122 -2.86 -15.42 24.43
N GLY A 123 -3.24 -14.16 24.24
CA GLY A 123 -2.65 -13.24 23.28
C GLY A 123 -1.21 -12.87 23.62
N ILE A 124 -0.93 -12.54 24.90
CA ILE A 124 0.43 -12.26 25.37
C ILE A 124 1.30 -13.50 25.28
N ALA A 125 0.80 -14.66 25.68
CA ALA A 125 1.55 -15.92 25.60
C ALA A 125 1.94 -16.27 24.15
N ILE A 126 0.98 -16.19 23.21
CA ILE A 126 1.26 -16.40 21.78
C ILE A 126 2.17 -15.30 21.23
N GLY A 127 1.98 -14.05 21.64
CA GLY A 127 2.82 -12.92 21.26
C GLY A 127 4.28 -13.12 21.67
N ILE A 128 4.53 -13.57 22.90
CA ILE A 128 5.89 -13.90 23.40
C ILE A 128 6.51 -15.03 22.58
N LEU A 129 5.78 -16.10 22.31
CA LEU A 129 6.26 -17.21 21.51
C LEU A 129 6.56 -16.80 20.05
N ALA A 130 5.70 -16.00 19.46
CA ALA A 130 5.82 -15.55 18.08
C ALA A 130 6.78 -14.35 17.91
N SER A 131 7.13 -13.63 18.96
CA SER A 131 8.02 -12.46 18.89
C SER A 131 9.40 -12.78 18.35
N LYS A 132 9.95 -13.93 18.71
CA LYS A 132 11.24 -14.41 18.17
C LYS A 132 11.15 -14.67 16.67
N LEU A 133 10.05 -15.29 16.23
CA LEU A 133 9.82 -15.56 14.80
C LEU A 133 9.65 -14.23 14.02
N SER A 134 8.95 -13.25 14.60
CA SER A 134 8.79 -11.93 13.97
C SER A 134 10.11 -11.17 13.87
N LEU A 135 10.98 -11.25 14.88
CA LEU A 135 12.33 -10.69 14.83
C LEU A 135 13.19 -11.36 13.74
N LEU A 136 13.19 -12.68 13.69
CA LEU A 136 13.92 -13.43 12.67
C LEU A 136 13.42 -13.10 11.25
N LEU A 137 12.11 -12.95 11.07
CA LEU A 137 11.51 -12.52 9.80
C LEU A 137 11.98 -11.12 9.43
N LEU A 138 11.94 -10.16 10.38
CA LEU A 138 12.41 -8.80 10.16
C LEU A 138 13.88 -8.78 9.77
N LEU A 139 14.76 -9.38 10.57
CA LEU A 139 16.21 -9.43 10.29
C LEU A 139 16.50 -10.07 8.92
N ARG A 140 15.77 -11.12 8.55
CA ARG A 140 15.90 -11.75 7.23
C ARG A 140 15.49 -10.81 6.09
N LEU A 141 14.43 -10.00 6.28
CA LEU A 141 14.02 -9.01 5.29
C LEU A 141 15.00 -7.85 5.17
N LEU A 142 15.73 -7.55 6.24
CA LEU A 142 16.78 -6.55 6.26
C LEU A 142 18.14 -7.10 5.78
N HIS A 143 18.23 -8.39 5.38
CA HIS A 143 19.48 -9.09 5.02
C HIS A 143 20.54 -9.13 6.13
N ILE A 144 20.11 -9.04 7.40
CA ILE A 144 20.99 -9.06 8.57
C ILE A 144 21.07 -10.49 9.12
N PRO A 145 22.27 -10.95 9.54
CA PRO A 145 22.44 -12.26 10.17
C PRO A 145 21.54 -12.44 11.39
N ALA A 146 20.99 -13.65 11.55
CA ALA A 146 20.12 -13.95 12.68
C ALA A 146 20.88 -13.85 14.01
N VAL A 147 20.42 -12.99 14.91
CA VAL A 147 20.97 -12.86 16.25
C VAL A 147 20.20 -13.77 17.22
N LEU A 148 20.96 -14.60 17.93
CA LEU A 148 20.43 -15.50 18.95
C LEU A 148 20.36 -14.76 20.29
N GLY A 149 19.15 -14.50 20.77
CA GLY A 149 18.87 -13.93 22.08
C GLY A 149 17.38 -14.12 22.40
N PHE A 150 17.01 -14.27 23.65
CA PHE A 150 15.63 -14.30 24.11
C PHE A 150 15.39 -13.09 25.01
N TYR A 151 14.44 -12.26 24.62
CA TYR A 151 14.06 -11.06 25.34
C TYR A 151 12.54 -11.06 25.53
N ILE A 152 12.06 -10.63 26.67
CA ILE A 152 10.63 -10.42 26.94
C ILE A 152 10.43 -8.93 27.21
N SER A 153 9.67 -8.25 26.35
CA SER A 153 9.35 -6.85 26.56
C SER A 153 8.30 -6.69 27.64
N THR A 154 8.74 -6.30 28.85
CA THR A 154 7.83 -5.96 29.96
C THR A 154 6.99 -4.75 29.60
N LYS A 155 7.56 -3.78 28.90
CA LYS A 155 6.84 -2.61 28.38
C LYS A 155 5.72 -3.02 27.44
N GLY A 156 5.99 -3.96 26.49
CA GLY A 156 4.98 -4.50 25.60
C GLY A 156 3.83 -5.19 26.34
N ILE A 157 4.11 -5.93 27.42
CA ILE A 157 3.08 -6.52 28.26
C ILE A 157 2.19 -5.43 28.88
N ILE A 158 2.80 -4.40 29.47
CA ILE A 158 2.06 -3.30 30.12
C ILE A 158 1.20 -2.54 29.10
N THR A 159 1.78 -2.21 27.93
CA THR A 159 1.06 -1.54 26.83
C THR A 159 -0.15 -2.37 26.38
N CYS A 160 0.02 -3.68 26.17
CA CYS A 160 -1.08 -4.57 25.81
C CYS A 160 -2.17 -4.62 26.89
N LEU A 161 -1.80 -4.72 28.17
CA LEU A 161 -2.77 -4.73 29.28
C LEU A 161 -3.58 -3.44 29.35
N LEU A 162 -2.93 -2.29 29.26
CA LEU A 162 -3.58 -0.97 29.34
C LEU A 162 -4.48 -0.73 28.12
N MET A 163 -3.93 -0.94 26.92
CA MET A 163 -4.64 -0.65 25.68
C MET A 163 -5.84 -1.57 25.47
N PHE A 164 -5.66 -2.89 25.57
CA PHE A 164 -6.79 -3.82 25.43
C PHE A 164 -7.72 -3.77 26.62
N GLY A 165 -7.26 -3.45 27.81
CA GLY A 165 -8.11 -3.12 28.95
C GLY A 165 -9.06 -1.98 28.62
N ALA A 166 -8.55 -0.88 28.04
CA ALA A 166 -9.36 0.24 27.60
C ALA A 166 -10.35 -0.14 26.46
N ILE A 167 -9.90 -0.93 25.48
CA ILE A 167 -10.76 -1.40 24.38
C ILE A 167 -11.90 -2.27 24.90
N PHE A 168 -11.63 -3.23 25.79
CA PHE A 168 -12.68 -4.10 26.36
C PHE A 168 -13.63 -3.32 27.27
N LEU A 169 -13.12 -2.32 28.01
CA LEU A 169 -13.97 -1.40 28.76
C LEU A 169 -14.91 -0.62 27.85
N LEU A 170 -14.38 -0.07 26.74
CA LEU A 170 -15.19 0.61 25.74
C LEU A 170 -16.27 -0.32 25.15
N ILE A 171 -15.90 -1.54 24.80
CA ILE A 171 -16.82 -2.56 24.30
C ILE A 171 -17.92 -2.85 25.34
N LEU A 172 -17.58 -3.00 26.62
CA LEU A 172 -18.52 -3.21 27.70
C LEU A 172 -19.52 -2.04 27.81
N LEU A 173 -19.03 -0.80 27.81
CA LEU A 173 -19.87 0.40 27.86
C LEU A 173 -20.83 0.48 26.67
N LEU A 174 -20.37 0.17 25.46
CA LEU A 174 -21.22 0.11 24.26
C LEU A 174 -22.31 -0.98 24.38
N ASN A 175 -21.98 -2.14 24.93
CA ASN A 175 -22.92 -3.23 25.15
C ASN A 175 -23.96 -2.87 26.21
N LEU A 176 -23.56 -2.28 27.33
CA LEU A 176 -24.45 -1.81 28.37
C LEU A 176 -25.41 -0.74 27.87
N ARG A 177 -24.89 0.27 27.16
CA ARG A 177 -25.70 1.30 26.49
C ARG A 177 -26.78 0.70 25.59
N ARG A 178 -26.39 -0.32 24.78
CA ARG A 178 -27.32 -0.98 23.87
C ARG A 178 -28.46 -1.67 24.58
N ILE A 179 -28.21 -2.34 25.73
CA ILE A 179 -29.24 -3.01 26.53
C ILE A 179 -30.18 -2.01 27.18
N HIS A 180 -29.65 -0.93 27.75
CA HIS A 180 -30.48 0.08 28.39
C HIS A 180 -31.43 0.81 27.43
N LEU A 181 -31.01 0.98 26.16
CA LEU A 181 -31.78 1.64 25.10
C LEU A 181 -32.76 0.71 24.38
N SER A 182 -32.61 -0.61 24.47
CA SER A 182 -33.45 -1.56 23.74
C SER A 182 -34.75 -1.89 24.49
N ARG A 183 -35.85 -2.02 23.75
CA ARG A 183 -37.15 -2.48 24.33
C ARG A 183 -37.20 -4.02 24.26
N PRO A 184 -37.57 -4.71 25.36
CA PRO A 184 -37.58 -6.19 25.44
C PRO A 184 -38.38 -6.86 24.31
N VAL A 185 -39.55 -6.29 23.98
CA VAL A 185 -40.42 -6.80 22.92
C VAL A 185 -39.82 -6.69 21.54
N GLU A 186 -39.01 -5.65 21.27
CA GLU A 186 -38.33 -5.47 20.00
C GLU A 186 -37.18 -6.48 19.83
N LEU A 187 -36.52 -6.87 20.93
CA LEU A 187 -35.44 -7.88 20.94
C LEU A 187 -35.95 -9.28 20.52
N LEU A 188 -37.19 -9.62 20.86
CA LEU A 188 -37.80 -10.89 20.52
C LEU A 188 -38.45 -10.89 19.12
N ARG A 189 -39.05 -9.77 18.71
CA ARG A 189 -39.71 -9.64 17.40
C ARG A 189 -38.75 -9.50 16.23
N GLY A 190 -37.50 -9.22 16.45
CA GLY A 190 -36.51 -8.80 15.44
C GLY A 190 -36.34 -9.72 14.20
N ASN A 191 -36.85 -10.99 14.24
CA ASN A 191 -36.76 -11.90 13.09
C ASN A 191 -38.12 -12.41 12.58
N ASN A 192 -39.24 -12.12 13.26
CA ASN A 192 -40.56 -12.67 12.89
C ASN A 192 -41.47 -11.68 12.14
N THR A 193 -41.06 -10.43 12.00
CA THR A 193 -41.72 -9.51 11.06
C THR A 193 -41.30 -9.88 9.66
N GLY A 194 -42.22 -10.35 8.84
CA GLY A 194 -41.97 -10.74 7.44
C GLY A 194 -41.08 -9.75 6.72
N GLU A 195 -40.01 -10.24 6.11
CA GLU A 195 -39.03 -9.41 5.43
C GLU A 195 -39.70 -8.65 4.27
N ARG A 196 -39.82 -7.35 4.41
CA ARG A 196 -40.29 -6.49 3.32
C ARG A 196 -39.27 -6.48 2.17
N GLU A 197 -39.76 -6.66 0.96
CA GLU A 197 -38.93 -6.59 -0.24
C GLU A 197 -38.14 -5.27 -0.28
N PRO A 198 -36.81 -5.32 -0.49
CA PRO A 198 -35.99 -4.12 -0.49
C PRO A 198 -36.41 -3.18 -1.63
N LYS A 199 -36.61 -1.90 -1.30
CA LYS A 199 -36.84 -0.87 -2.32
C LYS A 199 -35.56 -0.63 -3.10
N ALA A 200 -35.66 -0.59 -4.43
CA ALA A 200 -34.52 -0.22 -5.27
C ALA A 200 -34.22 1.27 -5.11
N LYS A 201 -33.07 1.59 -4.55
CA LYS A 201 -32.59 2.97 -4.39
C LYS A 201 -31.72 3.33 -5.59
N TRP A 202 -32.36 3.62 -6.72
CA TRP A 202 -31.68 3.92 -7.99
C TRP A 202 -30.67 5.06 -7.89
N LEU A 203 -31.03 6.13 -7.16
CA LEU A 203 -30.16 7.28 -7.01
C LEU A 203 -28.85 6.91 -6.27
N MET A 204 -28.94 6.10 -5.22
CA MET A 204 -27.74 5.63 -4.50
C MET A 204 -26.90 4.67 -5.35
N ALA A 205 -27.52 3.83 -6.17
CA ALA A 205 -26.80 2.96 -7.09
C ALA A 205 -26.09 3.77 -8.18
N LEU A 206 -26.75 4.79 -8.74
CA LEU A 206 -26.18 5.71 -9.72
C LEU A 206 -25.00 6.48 -9.11
N LEU A 207 -25.18 7.04 -7.91
CA LEU A 207 -24.10 7.73 -7.19
C LEU A 207 -22.91 6.82 -6.95
N GLY A 208 -23.14 5.56 -6.56
CA GLY A 208 -22.09 4.56 -6.41
C GLY A 208 -21.31 4.29 -7.70
N PHE A 209 -22.04 4.24 -8.83
CA PHE A 209 -21.43 4.07 -10.15
C PHE A 209 -20.60 5.29 -10.57
N ILE A 210 -21.10 6.48 -10.30
CA ILE A 210 -20.40 7.75 -10.57
C ILE A 210 -19.11 7.83 -9.71
N CYS A 211 -19.21 7.54 -8.40
CA CYS A 211 -18.03 7.55 -7.52
C CYS A 211 -16.95 6.56 -7.99
N LEU A 212 -17.32 5.32 -8.36
CA LEU A 212 -16.36 4.37 -8.92
C LEU A 212 -15.79 4.85 -10.26
N GLY A 213 -16.65 5.36 -11.16
CA GLY A 213 -16.24 5.86 -12.46
C GLY A 213 -15.22 7.00 -12.35
N ILE A 214 -15.48 7.97 -11.47
CA ILE A 214 -14.56 9.07 -11.23
C ILE A 214 -13.26 8.56 -10.60
N GLY A 215 -13.34 7.67 -9.58
CA GLY A 215 -12.14 7.09 -8.96
C GLY A 215 -11.25 6.34 -9.95
N TYR A 216 -11.83 5.54 -10.84
CA TYR A 216 -11.10 4.83 -11.90
C TYR A 216 -10.57 5.78 -12.98
N TYR A 217 -11.36 6.75 -13.38
CA TYR A 217 -10.94 7.78 -14.34
C TYR A 217 -9.70 8.51 -13.82
N LEU A 218 -9.73 8.99 -12.58
CA LEU A 218 -8.59 9.64 -11.95
C LEU A 218 -7.36 8.70 -11.89
N ALA A 219 -7.55 7.42 -11.56
CA ALA A 219 -6.46 6.46 -11.49
C ALA A 219 -5.79 6.18 -12.84
N ILE A 220 -6.56 6.22 -13.93
CA ILE A 220 -6.05 5.94 -15.28
C ILE A 220 -5.43 7.17 -15.92
N THR A 221 -6.08 8.35 -15.77
CA THR A 221 -5.70 9.57 -16.49
C THR A 221 -4.60 10.39 -15.81
N THR A 222 -4.32 10.17 -14.51
CA THR A 222 -3.26 10.91 -13.81
C THR A 222 -1.90 10.51 -14.36
N GLU A 223 -1.24 11.35 -15.11
CA GLU A 223 0.06 11.07 -15.72
C GLU A 223 1.25 11.40 -14.81
N SER A 224 1.07 12.39 -13.95
CA SER A 224 2.12 12.89 -13.07
C SER A 224 2.34 11.99 -11.84
N PRO A 225 3.57 11.53 -11.57
CA PRO A 225 3.89 10.79 -10.35
C PRO A 225 3.62 11.60 -9.06
N ILE A 226 3.91 12.89 -9.05
CA ILE A 226 3.67 13.76 -7.88
C ILE A 226 2.17 13.97 -7.64
N LYS A 227 1.41 14.28 -8.69
CA LYS A 227 -0.06 14.36 -8.60
C LYS A 227 -0.67 13.01 -8.20
N ALA A 228 -0.04 11.89 -8.57
CA ALA A 228 -0.53 10.56 -8.22
C ALA A 228 -0.64 10.35 -6.70
N ILE A 229 0.29 10.87 -5.90
CA ILE A 229 0.22 10.77 -4.42
C ILE A 229 -1.02 11.52 -3.89
N THR A 230 -1.23 12.75 -4.34
CA THR A 230 -2.36 13.59 -3.87
C THR A 230 -3.71 13.01 -4.31
N ILE A 231 -3.79 12.56 -5.57
CA ILE A 231 -5.01 12.00 -6.15
C ILE A 231 -5.29 10.59 -5.61
N PHE A 232 -4.26 9.83 -5.21
CA PHE A 232 -4.41 8.49 -4.67
C PHE A 232 -5.40 8.42 -3.50
N LEU A 233 -5.25 9.29 -2.51
CA LEU A 233 -6.14 9.30 -1.35
C LEU A 233 -7.59 9.60 -1.75
N LEU A 234 -7.80 10.58 -2.65
CA LEU A 234 -9.12 10.92 -3.15
C LEU A 234 -9.73 9.75 -3.95
N ALA A 235 -8.95 9.12 -4.83
CA ALA A 235 -9.39 7.97 -5.61
C ALA A 235 -9.78 6.80 -4.70
N VAL A 236 -8.99 6.50 -3.67
CA VAL A 236 -9.29 5.46 -2.68
C VAL A 236 -10.60 5.74 -1.97
N ILE A 237 -10.83 6.97 -1.48
CA ILE A 237 -12.08 7.35 -0.80
C ILE A 237 -13.27 7.20 -1.74
N LEU A 238 -13.17 7.64 -2.99
CA LEU A 238 -14.23 7.52 -4.00
C LEU A 238 -14.54 6.05 -4.33
N VAL A 239 -13.50 5.21 -4.50
CA VAL A 239 -13.67 3.78 -4.76
C VAL A 239 -14.28 3.08 -3.54
N MET A 240 -13.87 3.40 -2.31
CA MET A 240 -14.48 2.85 -1.10
C MET A 240 -15.96 3.23 -0.96
N ALA A 241 -16.28 4.51 -1.13
CA ALA A 241 -17.66 5.00 -1.10
C ALA A 241 -18.52 4.38 -2.22
N GLY A 242 -18.00 4.34 -3.44
CA GLY A 242 -18.64 3.73 -4.59
C GLY A 242 -18.90 2.24 -4.38
N THR A 243 -17.91 1.51 -3.88
CA THR A 243 -18.03 0.08 -3.54
C THR A 243 -19.11 -0.16 -2.50
N TYR A 244 -19.12 0.64 -1.42
CA TYR A 244 -20.13 0.54 -0.37
C TYR A 244 -21.56 0.79 -0.93
N LEU A 245 -21.72 1.83 -1.74
CA LEU A 245 -22.99 2.17 -2.36
C LEU A 245 -23.45 1.12 -3.39
N LEU A 246 -22.54 0.57 -4.19
CA LEU A 246 -22.87 -0.48 -5.16
C LEU A 246 -23.25 -1.79 -4.50
N PHE A 247 -22.55 -2.21 -3.44
CA PHE A 247 -22.96 -3.41 -2.72
C PHE A 247 -24.31 -3.21 -2.01
N THR A 248 -24.59 -2.03 -1.45
CA THR A 248 -25.83 -1.78 -0.69
C THR A 248 -27.05 -1.49 -1.57
N ALA A 249 -26.90 -0.69 -2.61
CA ALA A 249 -27.99 -0.30 -3.48
C ALA A 249 -27.93 -0.94 -4.88
N GLY A 250 -26.74 -0.97 -5.49
CA GLY A 250 -26.54 -1.47 -6.85
C GLY A 250 -26.84 -2.94 -6.99
N SER A 251 -26.45 -3.77 -6.02
CA SER A 251 -26.75 -5.20 -6.02
C SER A 251 -28.25 -5.50 -6.06
N ILE A 252 -29.05 -4.72 -5.31
CA ILE A 252 -30.53 -4.84 -5.30
C ILE A 252 -31.10 -4.43 -6.66
N VAL A 253 -30.57 -3.37 -7.27
CA VAL A 253 -30.98 -2.89 -8.59
C VAL A 253 -30.70 -3.95 -9.66
N ILE A 254 -29.48 -4.53 -9.66
CA ILE A 254 -29.08 -5.60 -10.60
C ILE A 254 -29.97 -6.84 -10.44
N LEU A 255 -30.22 -7.30 -9.21
CA LEU A 255 -31.08 -8.45 -8.97
C LEU A 255 -32.52 -8.21 -9.41
N LYS A 256 -33.06 -7.00 -9.19
CA LYS A 256 -34.39 -6.63 -9.70
C LYS A 256 -34.44 -6.57 -11.24
N PHE A 257 -33.38 -6.11 -11.88
CA PHE A 257 -33.25 -6.11 -13.33
C PHE A 257 -33.21 -7.54 -13.90
N LEU A 258 -32.39 -8.43 -13.28
CA LEU A 258 -32.33 -9.85 -13.65
C LEU A 258 -33.69 -10.54 -13.46
N ARG A 259 -34.42 -10.21 -12.40
CA ARG A 259 -35.80 -10.71 -12.17
C ARG A 259 -36.78 -10.30 -13.27
N ARG A 260 -36.60 -9.12 -13.86
CA ARG A 260 -37.47 -8.65 -14.97
C ARG A 260 -37.24 -9.42 -16.28
N ARG A 261 -36.05 -10.02 -16.47
CA ARG A 261 -35.78 -10.85 -17.66
C ARG A 261 -36.36 -12.25 -17.48
N LYS A 262 -37.61 -12.44 -17.96
CA LYS A 262 -38.41 -13.67 -17.78
C LYS A 262 -37.67 -14.94 -18.23
N SER A 263 -37.01 -14.92 -19.40
CA SER A 263 -36.29 -16.07 -19.98
C SER A 263 -35.10 -16.53 -19.10
N PHE A 264 -34.51 -15.65 -18.34
CA PHE A 264 -33.40 -15.94 -17.40
C PHE A 264 -33.93 -16.35 -16.03
N TYR A 265 -34.94 -15.63 -15.54
CA TYR A 265 -35.48 -15.79 -14.17
C TYR A 265 -36.21 -17.10 -13.95
N TYR A 266 -37.04 -17.55 -14.90
CA TYR A 266 -37.87 -18.75 -14.73
C TYR A 266 -37.13 -20.08 -14.90
N LYS A 267 -35.81 -20.10 -15.13
CA LYS A 267 -35.05 -21.34 -14.98
C LYS A 267 -34.99 -21.71 -13.50
N THR A 268 -35.35 -22.95 -13.14
CA THR A 268 -35.56 -23.43 -11.76
C THR A 268 -34.42 -23.01 -10.80
N GLY A 269 -33.16 -23.19 -11.21
CA GLY A 269 -32.00 -22.81 -10.38
C GLY A 269 -31.84 -21.29 -10.22
N ASN A 270 -32.18 -20.49 -11.24
CA ASN A 270 -32.06 -19.05 -11.20
C ASN A 270 -33.18 -18.40 -10.39
N PHE A 271 -34.42 -18.94 -10.51
CA PHE A 271 -35.58 -18.49 -9.72
C PHE A 271 -35.28 -18.51 -8.21
N ILE A 272 -34.83 -19.67 -7.72
CA ILE A 272 -34.52 -19.86 -6.30
C ILE A 272 -33.34 -18.97 -5.87
N SER A 273 -32.29 -18.90 -6.71
CA SER A 273 -31.09 -18.13 -6.39
C SER A 273 -31.37 -16.63 -6.37
N ILE A 274 -32.02 -16.05 -7.39
CA ILE A 274 -32.28 -14.62 -7.48
C ILE A 274 -33.27 -14.17 -6.40
N SER A 275 -34.37 -14.93 -6.20
CA SER A 275 -35.33 -14.61 -5.15
C SER A 275 -34.71 -14.67 -3.76
N GLY A 276 -33.92 -15.69 -3.46
CA GLY A 276 -33.18 -15.81 -2.20
C GLY A 276 -32.13 -14.71 -2.00
N MET A 277 -31.38 -14.37 -3.05
CA MET A 277 -30.35 -13.33 -2.99
C MET A 277 -30.91 -11.92 -2.79
N LEU A 278 -32.10 -11.62 -3.34
CA LEU A 278 -32.70 -10.28 -3.21
C LEU A 278 -32.89 -9.87 -1.74
N TYR A 279 -33.35 -10.79 -0.91
CA TYR A 279 -33.50 -10.57 0.54
C TYR A 279 -32.17 -10.62 1.28
N ARG A 280 -31.29 -11.57 0.92
CA ARG A 280 -29.97 -11.71 1.55
C ARG A 280 -29.06 -10.51 1.28
N MET A 281 -29.08 -9.93 0.07
CA MET A 281 -28.25 -8.77 -0.24
C MET A 281 -28.58 -7.55 0.61
N LYS A 282 -29.85 -7.35 0.99
CA LYS A 282 -30.21 -6.27 1.91
C LYS A 282 -29.51 -6.39 3.28
N GLN A 283 -29.37 -7.61 3.80
CA GLN A 283 -28.76 -7.86 5.10
C GLN A 283 -27.23 -7.91 5.05
N ASN A 284 -26.70 -8.37 3.91
CA ASN A 284 -25.29 -8.74 3.77
C ASN A 284 -24.43 -7.72 3.03
N ALA A 285 -25.04 -6.74 2.40
CA ALA A 285 -24.37 -5.76 1.54
C ALA A 285 -23.18 -5.07 2.20
N VAL A 286 -23.35 -4.62 3.47
CA VAL A 286 -22.30 -3.95 4.24
C VAL A 286 -21.11 -4.89 4.48
N GLY A 287 -21.38 -6.14 4.88
CA GLY A 287 -20.32 -7.12 5.11
C GLY A 287 -19.57 -7.46 3.82
N LEU A 288 -20.27 -7.58 2.67
CA LEU A 288 -19.63 -7.83 1.37
C LEU A 288 -18.77 -6.65 0.92
N ALA A 289 -19.26 -5.43 1.10
CA ALA A 289 -18.47 -4.22 0.83
C ALA A 289 -17.21 -4.17 1.70
N SER A 290 -17.33 -4.47 3.00
CA SER A 290 -16.19 -4.52 3.90
C SER A 290 -15.16 -5.58 3.49
N ILE A 291 -15.61 -6.80 3.11
CA ILE A 291 -14.71 -7.84 2.59
C ILE A 291 -13.99 -7.36 1.33
N CYS A 292 -14.70 -6.73 0.39
CA CYS A 292 -14.11 -6.19 -0.83
C CYS A 292 -13.05 -5.12 -0.53
N ILE A 293 -13.38 -4.15 0.33
CA ILE A 293 -12.47 -3.05 0.70
C ILE A 293 -11.22 -3.59 1.41
N LEU A 294 -11.40 -4.49 2.39
CA LEU A 294 -10.26 -5.10 3.10
C LEU A 294 -9.39 -5.92 2.15
N SER A 295 -10.00 -6.73 1.28
CA SER A 295 -9.27 -7.52 0.28
C SER A 295 -8.48 -6.63 -0.68
N THR A 296 -9.08 -5.53 -1.15
CA THR A 296 -8.40 -4.55 -2.00
C THR A 296 -7.22 -3.91 -1.27
N GLY A 297 -7.41 -3.52 0.01
CA GLY A 297 -6.34 -2.96 0.83
C GLY A 297 -5.15 -3.91 0.99
N VAL A 298 -5.40 -5.19 1.27
CA VAL A 298 -4.34 -6.23 1.32
C VAL A 298 -3.60 -6.34 0.00
N LEU A 299 -4.35 -6.47 -1.09
CA LEU A 299 -3.77 -6.63 -2.42
C LEU A 299 -2.91 -5.44 -2.82
N LEU A 300 -3.40 -4.21 -2.60
CA LEU A 300 -2.65 -2.97 -2.90
C LEU A 300 -1.37 -2.88 -2.08
N MET A 301 -1.50 -3.03 -0.76
CA MET A 301 -0.39 -2.85 0.17
C MET A 301 0.71 -3.89 -0.05
N ILE A 302 0.36 -5.18 -0.12
CA ILE A 302 1.33 -6.25 -0.33
C ILE A 302 1.95 -6.15 -1.73
N SER A 303 1.15 -5.90 -2.78
CA SER A 303 1.70 -5.74 -4.15
C SER A 303 2.72 -4.61 -4.22
N MET A 304 2.44 -3.46 -3.57
CA MET A 304 3.34 -2.31 -3.59
C MET A 304 4.63 -2.61 -2.81
N THR A 305 4.52 -3.09 -1.57
CA THR A 305 5.69 -3.35 -0.71
C THR A 305 6.57 -4.48 -1.25
N VAL A 306 5.97 -5.56 -1.75
CA VAL A 306 6.68 -6.66 -2.41
C VAL A 306 7.40 -6.17 -3.68
N SER A 307 6.75 -5.31 -4.47
CA SER A 307 7.33 -4.79 -5.70
C SER A 307 8.54 -3.89 -5.43
N ILE A 308 8.45 -3.00 -4.44
CA ILE A 308 9.58 -2.16 -4.04
C ILE A 308 10.74 -3.02 -3.54
N TYR A 309 10.43 -4.01 -2.69
CA TYR A 309 11.45 -4.88 -2.11
C TYR A 309 12.20 -5.71 -3.16
N PHE A 310 11.50 -6.35 -4.09
CA PHE A 310 12.13 -7.11 -5.18
C PHE A 310 12.69 -6.22 -6.30
N GLY A 311 12.20 -4.98 -6.42
CA GLY A 311 12.70 -3.99 -7.37
C GLY A 311 13.93 -3.21 -6.89
N MET A 312 14.45 -3.52 -5.71
CA MET A 312 15.50 -2.74 -5.05
C MET A 312 16.77 -2.62 -5.90
N ASN A 313 17.18 -3.68 -6.57
CA ASN A 313 18.34 -3.64 -7.45
C ASN A 313 18.15 -2.61 -8.58
N ASP A 314 16.97 -2.61 -9.22
CA ASP A 314 16.65 -1.64 -10.28
C ASP A 314 16.65 -0.20 -9.73
N ILE A 315 16.13 -0.02 -8.52
CA ILE A 315 16.09 1.27 -7.81
C ILE A 315 17.52 1.78 -7.55
N MET A 316 18.38 0.91 -7.02
CA MET A 316 19.76 1.26 -6.69
C MET A 316 20.59 1.61 -7.94
N VAL A 317 20.48 0.81 -9.01
CA VAL A 317 21.20 1.08 -10.27
C VAL A 317 20.69 2.36 -10.95
N ASN A 318 19.40 2.68 -10.82
CA ASN A 318 18.86 3.92 -11.36
C ASN A 318 19.28 5.16 -10.54
N ARG A 319 19.42 5.01 -9.22
CA ARG A 319 19.78 6.11 -8.32
C ARG A 319 21.29 6.34 -8.27
N TYR A 320 22.07 5.26 -8.24
CA TYR A 320 23.52 5.25 -8.20
C TYR A 320 24.03 4.38 -9.37
N PRO A 321 24.18 4.95 -10.57
CA PRO A 321 24.67 4.23 -11.76
C PRO A 321 26.06 3.63 -11.58
N TYR A 322 26.90 4.27 -10.76
CA TYR A 322 28.25 3.81 -10.41
C TYR A 322 28.34 3.32 -8.96
N ASP A 323 29.41 2.58 -8.64
CA ASP A 323 29.66 2.11 -7.27
C ASP A 323 29.87 3.27 -6.29
N THR A 324 30.63 4.31 -6.71
CA THR A 324 30.68 5.63 -6.06
C THR A 324 30.14 6.64 -7.05
N ASP A 325 29.10 7.35 -6.67
CA ASP A 325 28.33 8.26 -7.52
C ASP A 325 28.24 9.62 -6.85
N ILE A 326 28.69 10.67 -7.55
CA ILE A 326 28.77 12.02 -7.02
C ILE A 326 28.26 12.99 -8.09
N SER A 327 27.28 13.81 -7.75
CA SER A 327 26.80 14.91 -8.60
C SER A 327 26.88 16.21 -7.83
N ILE A 328 27.52 17.20 -8.39
CA ILE A 328 27.62 18.56 -7.86
C ILE A 328 26.90 19.49 -8.82
N THR A 329 25.84 20.15 -8.37
CA THR A 329 25.00 21.05 -9.17
C THR A 329 25.16 22.47 -8.66
N GLY A 330 25.01 23.47 -9.54
CA GLY A 330 25.11 24.88 -9.17
C GLY A 330 26.56 25.36 -9.07
N VAL A 331 27.43 24.88 -9.97
CA VAL A 331 28.86 25.21 -10.00
C VAL A 331 29.28 25.86 -11.31
N GLY A 332 30.36 26.65 -11.28
CA GLY A 332 30.99 27.22 -12.43
C GLY A 332 32.00 26.29 -13.08
N GLU A 333 32.59 26.71 -14.21
CA GLU A 333 33.59 25.90 -14.95
C GLU A 333 34.85 25.61 -14.15
N GLU A 334 35.38 26.63 -13.44
CA GLU A 334 36.56 26.47 -12.58
C GLU A 334 36.30 25.49 -11.44
N GLU A 335 35.11 25.55 -10.85
CA GLU A 335 34.69 24.65 -9.78
C GLU A 335 34.47 23.23 -10.29
N CYS A 336 33.91 23.05 -11.50
CA CYS A 336 33.85 21.74 -12.16
C CYS A 336 35.22 21.13 -12.34
N GLN A 337 36.19 21.93 -12.83
CA GLN A 337 37.56 21.45 -13.02
C GLN A 337 38.24 21.11 -11.69
N THR A 338 38.06 21.93 -10.65
CA THR A 338 38.56 21.68 -9.28
C THR A 338 37.99 20.38 -8.73
N ALA A 339 36.70 20.10 -8.95
CA ALA A 339 36.07 18.87 -8.53
C ALA A 339 36.65 17.64 -9.25
N ILE A 340 36.87 17.73 -10.56
CA ILE A 340 37.49 16.64 -11.36
C ILE A 340 38.93 16.39 -10.90
N GLU A 341 39.73 17.42 -10.72
CA GLU A 341 41.13 17.29 -10.27
C GLU A 341 41.21 16.68 -8.87
N THR A 342 40.30 17.08 -7.96
CA THR A 342 40.21 16.52 -6.62
C THR A 342 39.80 15.05 -6.66
N PHE A 343 38.85 14.71 -7.51
CA PHE A 343 38.40 13.34 -7.72
C PHE A 343 39.53 12.45 -8.24
N GLU A 344 40.25 12.89 -9.28
CA GLU A 344 41.39 12.16 -9.82
C GLU A 344 42.54 12.00 -8.82
N LYS A 345 42.85 13.07 -8.09
CA LYS A 345 43.84 13.03 -7.02
C LYS A 345 43.44 12.03 -5.93
N ALA A 346 42.18 12.06 -5.48
CA ALA A 346 41.69 11.12 -4.46
C ALA A 346 41.79 9.66 -4.93
N ILE A 347 41.50 9.37 -6.19
CA ILE A 347 41.68 8.04 -6.79
C ILE A 347 43.13 7.62 -6.81
N SER A 348 44.05 8.52 -7.21
CA SER A 348 45.49 8.24 -7.30
C SER A 348 46.11 8.04 -5.93
N ASP A 349 45.84 8.94 -4.98
CA ASP A 349 46.41 8.92 -3.63
C ASP A 349 46.00 7.66 -2.86
N ASN A 350 44.79 7.21 -3.03
CA ASN A 350 44.25 5.99 -2.40
C ASN A 350 44.50 4.71 -3.21
N LYS A 351 45.12 4.79 -4.39
CA LYS A 351 45.36 3.65 -5.29
C LYS A 351 44.13 2.81 -5.55
N VAL A 352 43.02 3.48 -5.87
CA VAL A 352 41.73 2.83 -6.05
C VAL A 352 41.77 1.87 -7.26
N PRO A 353 41.33 0.60 -7.13
CA PRO A 353 41.27 -0.34 -8.24
C PRO A 353 40.07 -0.02 -9.16
N VAL A 354 40.29 0.93 -10.07
CA VAL A 354 39.26 1.46 -11.00
C VAL A 354 38.91 0.45 -12.08
N ASP A 355 37.62 0.14 -12.27
CA ASP A 355 37.07 -0.60 -13.41
C ASP A 355 36.57 0.36 -14.50
N LYS A 356 35.72 1.31 -14.11
CA LYS A 356 35.20 2.37 -14.95
C LYS A 356 35.19 3.70 -14.25
N LYS A 357 35.41 4.77 -15.02
CA LYS A 357 35.33 6.15 -14.57
C LYS A 357 34.44 6.95 -15.50
N ALA A 358 33.64 7.83 -14.98
CA ALA A 358 32.83 8.80 -15.71
C ALA A 358 33.02 10.20 -15.15
N GLU A 359 33.16 11.14 -16.04
CA GLU A 359 33.25 12.58 -15.75
C GLU A 359 32.34 13.26 -16.76
N GLU A 360 31.20 13.75 -16.33
CA GLU A 360 30.18 14.32 -17.19
C GLU A 360 29.88 15.75 -16.73
N ILE A 361 30.00 16.73 -17.62
CA ILE A 361 29.62 18.11 -17.36
C ILE A 361 28.45 18.48 -18.25
N TYR A 362 27.37 18.97 -17.68
CA TYR A 362 26.17 19.37 -18.38
C TYR A 362 25.41 20.48 -17.65
N LEU A 363 24.56 21.18 -18.40
CA LEU A 363 23.62 22.17 -17.85
C LEU A 363 22.22 21.58 -17.85
N THR A 364 21.52 21.63 -16.71
CA THR A 364 20.14 21.19 -16.62
C THR A 364 19.16 22.37 -16.65
N ILE A 365 18.20 22.31 -17.56
CA ILE A 365 17.16 23.33 -17.72
C ILE A 365 15.80 22.68 -17.54
N ILE A 366 14.98 23.21 -16.63
CA ILE A 366 13.60 22.80 -16.50
C ILE A 366 12.77 23.48 -17.59
N SER A 367 12.05 22.70 -18.36
CA SER A 367 11.30 23.14 -19.51
C SER A 367 9.90 22.54 -19.51
N ARG A 368 9.03 23.10 -20.33
CA ARG A 368 7.69 22.61 -20.63
C ARG A 368 7.61 22.21 -22.10
N ILE A 369 7.00 21.05 -22.37
CA ILE A 369 6.60 20.71 -23.74
C ILE A 369 5.14 21.06 -23.94
N ASP A 370 4.85 21.91 -24.93
CA ASP A 370 3.50 22.24 -25.36
C ASP A 370 3.43 22.17 -26.88
N HIS A 371 2.52 21.35 -27.40
CA HIS A 371 2.32 21.14 -28.86
C HIS A 371 3.62 20.94 -29.69
N GLY A 372 4.61 20.23 -29.12
CA GLY A 372 5.89 19.95 -29.79
C GLY A 372 6.93 21.06 -29.66
N GLN A 373 6.61 22.16 -29.00
CA GLN A 373 7.55 23.25 -28.67
C GLN A 373 8.07 23.07 -27.24
N ILE A 374 9.33 23.32 -27.04
CA ILE A 374 9.99 23.34 -25.73
C ILE A 374 10.05 24.76 -25.23
N GLN A 375 9.46 25.03 -24.09
CA GLN A 375 9.53 26.35 -23.44
C GLN A 375 10.30 26.23 -22.14
N ILE A 376 11.34 27.02 -21.96
CA ILE A 376 12.08 27.10 -20.72
C ILE A 376 11.14 27.69 -19.66
N ALA A 377 11.03 27.06 -18.51
CA ALA A 377 10.08 27.43 -17.47
C ALA A 377 10.81 27.65 -16.16
N GLU A 378 10.32 28.60 -15.38
CA GLU A 378 10.84 28.91 -14.04
C GLU A 378 10.60 27.73 -13.09
N PRO A 379 11.60 27.27 -12.31
CA PRO A 379 11.42 26.23 -11.32
C PRO A 379 10.31 26.57 -10.34
N GLY A 380 9.42 25.63 -10.04
CA GLY A 380 8.30 25.82 -9.12
C GLY A 380 7.01 26.35 -9.74
N THR A 381 7.04 26.89 -10.96
CA THR A 381 5.82 27.35 -11.68
C THR A 381 5.06 26.22 -12.39
N LEU A 382 5.69 25.07 -12.56
CA LEU A 382 5.15 23.92 -13.28
C LEU A 382 4.24 23.09 -12.39
N THR A 383 2.95 23.32 -12.47
CA THR A 383 1.93 22.57 -11.74
C THR A 383 1.48 21.28 -12.44
N GLU A 384 1.73 21.17 -13.75
CA GLU A 384 1.32 20.04 -14.57
C GLU A 384 2.51 19.21 -15.02
N SER A 385 2.82 18.15 -14.30
CA SER A 385 4.03 17.33 -14.54
C SER A 385 4.01 16.49 -15.82
N GLY A 386 2.87 16.35 -16.52
CA GLY A 386 2.81 15.69 -17.84
C GLY A 386 3.52 16.48 -18.95
N SER A 387 3.68 17.79 -18.76
CA SER A 387 4.34 18.70 -19.67
C SER A 387 5.77 19.07 -19.26
N VAL A 388 6.24 18.64 -18.07
CA VAL A 388 7.60 18.97 -17.60
C VAL A 388 8.63 18.14 -18.34
N LEU A 389 9.65 18.81 -18.86
CA LEU A 389 10.82 18.24 -19.51
C LEU A 389 12.07 18.72 -18.78
N THR A 390 12.88 17.80 -18.32
CA THR A 390 14.24 18.07 -17.87
C THR A 390 15.13 18.00 -19.10
N LEU A 391 15.64 19.15 -19.54
CA LEU A 391 16.52 19.29 -20.67
C LEU A 391 17.96 19.40 -20.16
N SER A 392 18.79 18.41 -20.48
CA SER A 392 20.22 18.45 -20.22
C SER A 392 20.98 18.84 -21.48
N LEU A 393 21.81 19.86 -21.37
CA LEU A 393 22.66 20.36 -22.46
C LEU A 393 24.10 19.91 -22.26
N VAL A 394 24.68 19.32 -23.28
CA VAL A 394 26.06 18.87 -23.31
C VAL A 394 26.79 19.62 -24.41
N ARG A 395 27.95 20.20 -24.11
CA ARG A 395 28.80 20.82 -25.15
C ARG A 395 29.36 19.77 -26.10
N GLN A 396 29.54 20.14 -27.33
CA GLN A 396 30.16 19.28 -28.33
C GLN A 396 31.55 18.74 -27.88
N SER A 397 32.34 19.57 -27.24
CA SER A 397 33.66 19.22 -26.67
C SER A 397 33.57 18.15 -25.61
N GLU A 398 32.57 18.22 -24.71
CA GLU A 398 32.32 17.22 -23.66
C GLU A 398 31.78 15.91 -24.26
N TYR A 399 30.90 16.02 -25.26
CA TYR A 399 30.40 14.83 -25.98
C TYR A 399 31.54 14.06 -26.67
N GLU A 400 32.52 14.77 -27.28
CA GLU A 400 33.69 14.17 -27.87
C GLU A 400 34.58 13.45 -26.84
N LYS A 401 34.76 14.03 -25.64
CA LYS A 401 35.48 13.38 -24.54
C LYS A 401 34.75 12.11 -24.08
N LEU A 402 33.42 12.15 -23.97
CA LEU A 402 32.62 11.02 -23.49
C LEU A 402 32.52 9.86 -24.47
N THR A 403 32.44 10.16 -25.77
CA THR A 403 32.15 9.15 -26.80
C THR A 403 33.32 8.85 -27.74
N GLY A 404 34.35 9.65 -27.70
CA GLY A 404 35.48 9.58 -28.66
C GLY A 404 35.12 10.01 -30.09
N THR A 405 33.94 10.57 -30.32
CA THR A 405 33.41 10.92 -31.63
C THR A 405 33.08 12.40 -31.73
N ASN A 406 33.70 13.11 -32.63
CA ASN A 406 33.36 14.52 -32.89
C ASN A 406 32.10 14.58 -33.77
N PRO A 407 30.98 15.16 -33.29
CA PRO A 407 29.76 15.24 -34.07
C PRO A 407 29.79 16.33 -35.18
N ALA A 408 30.81 17.21 -35.19
CA ALA A 408 31.00 18.30 -36.14
C ALA A 408 29.72 19.09 -36.39
N LEU A 409 29.13 19.66 -35.33
CA LEU A 409 27.90 20.45 -35.35
C LEU A 409 28.21 21.87 -35.86
N GLN A 410 27.24 22.45 -36.58
CA GLN A 410 27.20 23.86 -36.89
C GLN A 410 26.27 24.59 -35.94
N ASP A 411 26.40 25.90 -35.80
CA ASP A 411 25.47 26.69 -34.97
C ASP A 411 24.04 26.50 -35.45
N GLY A 412 23.15 26.20 -34.51
CA GLY A 412 21.76 25.84 -34.79
C GLY A 412 21.53 24.35 -35.10
N GLU A 413 22.58 23.50 -35.13
CA GLU A 413 22.45 22.06 -35.26
C GLU A 413 22.61 21.37 -33.90
N ILE A 414 21.81 20.35 -33.63
CA ILE A 414 21.89 19.56 -32.41
C ILE A 414 21.90 18.06 -32.66
N LEU A 415 22.56 17.29 -31.78
CA LEU A 415 22.18 15.90 -31.59
C LEU A 415 21.17 15.81 -30.45
N ALA A 416 20.09 15.09 -30.65
CA ALA A 416 19.03 14.97 -29.67
C ALA A 416 18.82 13.53 -29.19
N TRP A 417 18.62 13.37 -27.93
CA TRP A 417 18.06 12.18 -27.31
C TRP A 417 16.89 12.58 -26.42
N ALA A 418 15.84 11.78 -26.37
CA ALA A 418 14.74 12.03 -25.46
C ALA A 418 14.10 10.71 -24.96
N SER A 419 13.78 10.70 -23.67
CA SER A 419 12.96 9.65 -23.09
C SER A 419 11.47 9.95 -23.35
N LYS A 420 10.69 8.99 -23.84
CA LYS A 420 9.22 9.11 -23.96
C LYS A 420 8.71 10.20 -24.96
N MET A 421 9.53 10.65 -25.90
CA MET A 421 9.05 11.42 -27.06
C MET A 421 8.57 10.48 -28.16
N THR A 422 7.32 10.71 -28.61
CA THR A 422 6.64 9.85 -29.61
C THR A 422 6.98 10.25 -31.05
N GLU A 423 7.29 11.52 -31.28
CA GLU A 423 7.59 12.06 -32.62
C GLU A 423 9.02 12.60 -32.66
N LYS A 424 9.84 12.01 -33.51
CA LYS A 424 11.18 12.48 -33.83
C LYS A 424 11.08 13.43 -35.01
N SER A 425 11.17 14.74 -34.74
CA SER A 425 11.14 15.78 -35.76
C SER A 425 12.57 16.12 -36.23
N ASP A 426 12.70 16.57 -37.47
CA ASP A 426 13.97 17.04 -38.00
C ASP A 426 14.36 18.43 -37.49
N SER A 427 13.43 19.10 -36.80
CA SER A 427 13.66 20.39 -36.12
C SER A 427 12.92 20.46 -34.80
N LEU A 428 13.50 21.12 -33.83
CA LEU A 428 12.90 21.38 -32.50
C LEU A 428 12.93 22.87 -32.23
N THR A 429 11.81 23.39 -31.73
CA THR A 429 11.71 24.79 -31.33
C THR A 429 11.85 24.89 -29.82
N VAL A 430 12.82 25.68 -29.36
CA VAL A 430 13.02 25.98 -27.92
C VAL A 430 12.81 27.49 -27.74
N ASN A 431 11.78 27.85 -27.00
CA ASN A 431 11.21 29.21 -26.97
C ASN A 431 10.95 29.70 -28.41
N ASP A 432 11.64 30.77 -28.82
CA ASP A 432 11.52 31.36 -30.17
C ASP A 432 12.64 30.90 -31.14
N SER A 433 13.54 30.03 -30.72
CA SER A 433 14.69 29.57 -31.50
C SER A 433 14.43 28.17 -32.07
N VAL A 434 14.71 28.02 -33.37
CA VAL A 434 14.58 26.74 -34.09
C VAL A 434 15.95 26.09 -34.22
N PHE A 435 16.07 24.84 -33.80
CA PHE A 435 17.28 24.02 -33.92
C PHE A 435 17.02 22.87 -34.87
N SER A 436 17.96 22.62 -35.79
CA SER A 436 17.93 21.48 -36.69
C SER A 436 18.52 20.23 -36.01
N VAL A 437 17.79 19.11 -36.04
CA VAL A 437 18.27 17.85 -35.47
C VAL A 437 19.08 17.09 -36.50
N LYS A 438 20.41 17.16 -36.39
CA LYS A 438 21.33 16.43 -37.27
C LYS A 438 21.19 14.92 -37.13
N LYS A 439 20.97 14.43 -35.87
CA LYS A 439 20.78 13.02 -35.59
C LYS A 439 20.06 12.81 -34.27
N TRP A 440 19.12 11.88 -34.26
CA TRP A 440 18.55 11.34 -33.03
C TRP A 440 19.41 10.20 -32.50
N LEU A 441 19.90 10.34 -31.26
CA LEU A 441 20.68 9.31 -30.59
C LEU A 441 19.75 8.18 -30.09
N GLU A 442 20.26 6.95 -30.17
CA GLU A 442 19.55 5.77 -29.66
C GLU A 442 19.60 5.71 -28.10
N ASN A 443 20.77 6.03 -27.56
CA ASN A 443 21.03 6.06 -26.13
C ASN A 443 21.39 7.47 -25.68
N SER A 444 21.10 7.77 -24.41
CA SER A 444 21.56 9.02 -23.79
C SER A 444 23.10 9.05 -23.75
N PRO A 445 23.72 10.15 -24.12
CA PRO A 445 25.16 10.31 -23.95
C PRO A 445 25.56 10.46 -22.47
N LEU A 446 24.65 10.90 -21.63
CA LEU A 446 24.85 11.02 -20.20
C LEU A 446 24.38 9.76 -19.47
N THR A 447 25.16 9.30 -18.52
CA THR A 447 24.78 8.21 -17.60
C THR A 447 23.89 8.75 -16.48
N CYS A 448 24.24 9.91 -15.96
CA CYS A 448 23.46 10.67 -14.98
C CYS A 448 22.52 11.70 -15.64
N GLY A 449 21.74 12.42 -14.84
CA GLY A 449 20.78 13.43 -15.33
C GLY A 449 19.50 12.83 -15.91
N ARG A 450 19.26 11.53 -15.72
CA ARG A 450 17.99 10.88 -16.11
C ARG A 450 16.97 11.07 -14.99
N ASP A 451 16.17 12.10 -15.09
CA ASP A 451 15.01 12.22 -14.19
C ASP A 451 14.01 11.08 -14.48
N ILE A 452 13.75 10.26 -13.47
CA ILE A 452 12.84 9.13 -13.59
C ILE A 452 11.39 9.59 -13.57
N VAL A 453 11.13 10.73 -12.96
CA VAL A 453 9.80 11.29 -12.73
C VAL A 453 9.30 12.04 -13.95
N TYR A 454 10.14 12.90 -14.52
CA TYR A 454 9.81 13.76 -15.66
C TYR A 454 10.24 13.18 -17.00
N ARG A 455 9.89 13.86 -18.07
CA ARG A 455 10.45 13.57 -19.39
C ARG A 455 11.88 14.12 -19.43
N ASN A 456 12.79 13.39 -20.06
CA ASN A 456 14.18 13.84 -20.21
C ASN A 456 14.51 14.01 -21.68
N ALA A 457 15.24 15.05 -21.97
CA ALA A 457 15.92 15.20 -23.24
C ALA A 457 17.38 15.60 -22.98
N VAL A 458 18.29 15.12 -23.82
CA VAL A 458 19.69 15.53 -23.84
C VAL A 458 19.98 16.09 -25.22
N PHE A 459 20.42 17.33 -25.26
CA PHE A 459 20.89 17.96 -26.51
C PHE A 459 22.40 18.16 -26.44
N VAL A 460 23.09 17.70 -27.48
CA VAL A 460 24.48 18.04 -27.71
C VAL A 460 24.49 19.23 -28.65
N VAL A 461 25.13 20.32 -28.22
CA VAL A 461 25.11 21.64 -28.89
C VAL A 461 26.52 22.19 -29.05
N THR A 462 26.69 23.15 -29.97
CA THR A 462 27.95 23.92 -30.07
C THR A 462 28.16 24.78 -28.81
N ASP A 463 29.39 25.21 -28.55
CA ASP A 463 29.68 26.10 -27.41
C ASP A 463 28.91 27.43 -27.50
N SER A 464 28.75 27.97 -28.73
CA SER A 464 27.92 29.17 -29.00
C SER A 464 26.45 28.97 -28.62
N ASP A 465 25.87 27.85 -29.03
CA ASP A 465 24.48 27.56 -28.73
C ASP A 465 24.29 27.21 -27.24
N PHE A 466 25.28 26.59 -26.60
CA PHE A 466 25.26 26.35 -25.16
C PHE A 466 25.13 27.67 -24.35
N GLU A 467 25.92 28.68 -24.70
CA GLU A 467 25.82 30.00 -24.06
C GLU A 467 24.48 30.67 -24.34
N LYS A 468 23.90 30.50 -25.51
CA LYS A 468 22.55 31.01 -25.82
C LYS A 468 21.50 30.38 -24.90
N PHE A 469 21.53 29.07 -24.71
CA PHE A 469 20.63 28.39 -23.82
C PHE A 469 20.78 28.82 -22.36
N ASP A 470 22.03 28.99 -21.90
CA ASP A 470 22.28 29.44 -20.53
C ASP A 470 21.80 30.88 -20.30
N LYS A 471 21.96 31.77 -21.27
CA LYS A 471 21.38 33.12 -21.25
C LYS A 471 19.84 33.10 -21.20
N MET A 472 19.19 32.26 -22.03
CA MET A 472 17.75 32.08 -22.02
C MET A 472 17.28 31.58 -20.63
N ARG A 473 17.97 30.61 -20.02
CA ARG A 473 17.70 30.12 -18.67
C ARG A 473 17.81 31.26 -17.65
N THR A 474 18.92 31.97 -17.64
CA THR A 474 19.20 33.02 -16.69
C THR A 474 18.16 34.16 -16.79
N GLU A 475 17.71 34.49 -18.01
CA GLU A 475 16.64 35.47 -18.23
C GLU A 475 15.29 35.03 -17.68
N MET A 476 14.95 33.78 -17.83
CA MET A 476 13.68 33.22 -17.32
C MET A 476 13.69 33.03 -15.81
N TYR A 477 14.83 32.76 -15.18
CA TYR A 477 14.95 32.48 -13.74
C TYR A 477 15.19 33.72 -12.89
N LYS A 478 15.14 34.95 -13.48
CA LYS A 478 15.42 36.22 -12.76
C LYS A 478 14.63 36.49 -11.50
N ASN A 479 13.44 35.88 -11.36
CA ASN A 479 12.54 36.09 -10.21
C ASN A 479 12.64 35.01 -9.13
N THR A 480 13.35 33.92 -9.35
CA THR A 480 13.64 32.87 -8.40
C THR A 480 15.15 32.78 -8.28
N SER A 481 15.75 32.75 -7.15
CA SER A 481 17.19 32.51 -6.83
C SER A 481 18.04 32.09 -8.05
N ALA A 482 18.13 32.99 -9.06
CA ALA A 482 18.79 32.72 -10.31
C ALA A 482 20.29 32.66 -10.09
N THR A 483 20.89 31.51 -10.30
CA THR A 483 22.32 31.36 -10.44
C THR A 483 22.76 32.11 -11.70
N PRO A 484 23.81 32.97 -11.65
CA PRO A 484 24.32 33.68 -12.82
C PRO A 484 24.64 32.72 -13.97
N ALA A 485 24.64 33.27 -15.21
CA ALA A 485 25.07 32.48 -16.37
C ALA A 485 26.49 31.91 -16.16
N GLY A 486 26.70 30.66 -16.53
CA GLY A 486 27.95 29.94 -16.34
C GLY A 486 28.22 29.41 -14.91
N GLN A 487 27.29 29.59 -13.97
CA GLN A 487 27.42 29.15 -12.58
C GLN A 487 26.35 28.11 -12.16
N ASP A 488 25.74 27.43 -13.10
CA ASP A 488 24.67 26.42 -12.81
C ASP A 488 24.94 25.10 -13.53
N LEU A 489 26.21 24.80 -13.74
CA LEU A 489 26.61 23.53 -14.31
C LEU A 489 26.42 22.41 -13.29
N THR A 490 26.26 21.23 -13.79
CA THR A 490 26.32 19.98 -13.03
C THR A 490 27.53 19.20 -13.47
N VAL A 491 28.42 18.84 -12.54
CA VAL A 491 29.49 17.88 -12.76
C VAL A 491 29.10 16.56 -12.10
N HIS A 492 29.07 15.50 -12.87
CA HIS A 492 28.87 14.14 -12.39
C HIS A 492 30.15 13.33 -12.46
N LEU A 493 30.52 12.72 -11.34
CA LEU A 493 31.72 11.92 -11.17
C LEU A 493 31.31 10.53 -10.75
N GLY A 494 31.54 9.56 -11.62
CA GLY A 494 31.18 8.16 -11.43
C GLY A 494 32.42 7.28 -11.35
N LEU A 495 32.42 6.30 -10.44
CA LEU A 495 33.52 5.38 -10.25
C LEU A 495 33.04 3.97 -9.96
N ASP A 496 33.34 3.02 -10.84
CA ASP A 496 33.18 1.59 -10.58
C ASP A 496 34.49 1.01 -10.04
N ILE A 497 34.41 0.26 -8.95
CA ILE A 497 35.54 -0.27 -8.20
C ILE A 497 35.55 -1.79 -8.25
N THR A 498 36.69 -2.37 -8.65
CA THR A 498 36.83 -3.83 -8.67
C THR A 498 36.94 -4.40 -7.26
N GLY A 499 36.10 -5.35 -6.88
CA GLY A 499 36.18 -6.03 -5.59
C GLY A 499 34.84 -6.31 -4.94
N SER A 500 34.90 -6.73 -3.65
CA SER A 500 33.70 -6.96 -2.81
C SER A 500 33.07 -5.63 -2.40
N ASP A 501 31.83 -5.68 -1.89
CA ASP A 501 31.12 -4.48 -1.38
C ASP A 501 31.92 -3.78 -0.28
N GLU A 502 32.60 -4.52 0.61
CA GLU A 502 33.50 -3.96 1.62
C GLU A 502 34.66 -3.19 0.99
N THR A 503 35.24 -3.72 -0.10
CA THR A 503 36.29 -3.08 -0.87
C THR A 503 35.80 -1.79 -1.51
N LYS A 504 34.60 -1.81 -2.11
CA LYS A 504 33.97 -0.64 -2.75
C LYS A 504 33.72 0.48 -1.73
N ILE A 505 33.25 0.12 -0.54
CA ILE A 505 33.05 1.09 0.56
C ILE A 505 34.38 1.65 1.05
N ALA A 506 35.38 0.80 1.28
CA ALA A 506 36.70 1.22 1.79
C ALA A 506 37.43 2.21 0.85
N TYR A 507 37.34 2.00 -0.46
CA TYR A 507 37.96 2.87 -1.45
C TYR A 507 37.07 4.05 -1.88
N GLY A 508 35.75 3.88 -1.91
CA GLY A 508 34.80 4.95 -2.27
C GLY A 508 34.71 6.04 -1.20
N THR A 509 34.81 5.68 0.09
CA THR A 509 34.67 6.65 1.19
C THR A 509 35.69 7.77 1.12
N PRO A 510 37.00 7.53 0.99
CA PRO A 510 38.00 8.60 0.87
C PRO A 510 37.77 9.52 -0.35
N VAL A 511 37.31 8.98 -1.47
CA VAL A 511 37.01 9.76 -2.66
C VAL A 511 35.81 10.68 -2.41
N LEU A 512 34.77 10.17 -1.76
CA LEU A 512 33.59 10.91 -1.42
C LEU A 512 33.89 12.02 -0.39
N ASP A 513 34.70 11.71 0.64
CA ASP A 513 35.12 12.66 1.67
C ASP A 513 35.98 13.80 1.10
N ALA A 514 36.85 13.49 0.14
CA ALA A 514 37.66 14.51 -0.55
C ALA A 514 36.80 15.52 -1.32
N ILE A 515 35.72 15.06 -1.99
CA ILE A 515 34.79 15.96 -2.69
C ILE A 515 33.93 16.77 -1.72
N LYS A 516 33.45 16.16 -0.62
CA LYS A 516 32.71 16.90 0.42
C LYS A 516 33.55 17.99 1.07
N ALA A 517 34.83 17.73 1.25
CA ALA A 517 35.80 18.70 1.81
C ALA A 517 35.92 19.98 0.93
N LEU A 518 35.65 19.91 -0.38
CA LEU A 518 35.61 21.12 -1.22
C LEU A 518 34.51 22.11 -0.78
N GLN A 519 33.36 21.60 -0.40
CA GLN A 519 32.26 22.42 0.10
C GLN A 519 32.57 22.97 1.50
N ASP A 520 33.08 22.14 2.39
CA ASP A 520 33.45 22.52 3.75
C ASP A 520 34.56 23.58 3.77
N ASN A 521 35.49 23.54 2.80
CA ASN A 521 36.57 24.49 2.65
C ASN A 521 36.21 25.76 1.86
N GLY A 522 34.95 25.92 1.45
CA GLY A 522 34.49 27.06 0.65
C GLY A 522 35.09 27.15 -0.76
N GLN A 523 35.51 26.03 -1.32
CA GLN A 523 36.04 25.93 -2.69
C GLN A 523 34.93 25.71 -3.75
N LEU A 524 33.68 25.52 -3.29
CA LEU A 524 32.47 25.50 -4.10
C LEU A 524 31.57 26.63 -3.68
N SER A 525 30.76 27.14 -4.59
CA SER A 525 29.81 28.22 -4.34
C SER A 525 28.78 27.85 -3.26
N ASP A 526 28.31 28.82 -2.49
CA ASP A 526 27.30 28.62 -1.44
C ASP A 526 25.98 28.04 -1.96
N ASN A 527 25.71 28.19 -3.25
CA ASN A 527 24.54 27.66 -3.93
C ASN A 527 24.74 26.25 -4.49
N SER A 528 25.94 25.69 -4.35
CA SER A 528 26.22 24.34 -4.82
C SER A 528 25.55 23.26 -3.98
N TRP A 529 25.09 22.21 -4.65
CA TRP A 529 24.45 21.07 -3.99
C TRP A 529 25.16 19.77 -4.37
N ILE A 530 25.69 19.05 -3.38
CA ILE A 530 26.34 17.76 -3.59
C ILE A 530 25.33 16.65 -3.27
N THR A 531 25.04 15.82 -4.26
CA THR A 531 24.36 14.53 -4.09
C THR A 531 25.39 13.43 -4.28
N SER A 532 25.60 12.59 -3.29
CA SER A 532 26.65 11.57 -3.37
C SER A 532 26.26 10.33 -2.58
N GLY A 533 26.80 9.18 -3.02
CA GLY A 533 26.62 7.92 -2.29
C GLY A 533 27.52 6.82 -2.81
N ILE A 534 27.76 5.83 -1.96
CA ILE A 534 28.41 4.58 -2.32
C ILE A 534 27.30 3.53 -2.42
N ARG A 535 27.03 3.03 -3.63
CA ARG A 535 25.93 2.12 -3.91
C ARG A 535 25.89 0.93 -2.94
N ALA A 536 27.03 0.32 -2.64
CA ALA A 536 27.14 -0.79 -1.70
C ALA A 536 26.73 -0.40 -0.26
N GLN A 537 27.02 0.81 0.20
CA GLN A 537 26.65 1.31 1.52
C GLN A 537 25.17 1.68 1.59
N GLU A 538 24.64 2.24 0.52
CA GLU A 538 23.24 2.65 0.44
C GLU A 538 22.27 1.46 0.38
N TYR A 539 22.72 0.30 -0.11
CA TYR A 539 21.92 -0.93 -0.08
C TYR A 539 21.44 -1.27 1.33
N ASP A 540 22.29 -1.14 2.34
CA ASP A 540 21.94 -1.48 3.73
C ASP A 540 20.81 -0.57 4.24
N SER A 541 20.88 0.73 3.96
CA SER A 541 19.84 1.70 4.33
C SER A 541 18.51 1.39 3.64
N TYR A 542 18.57 1.13 2.35
CA TYR A 542 17.37 0.81 1.56
C TYR A 542 16.72 -0.53 1.95
N TYR A 543 17.52 -1.54 2.29
CA TYR A 543 16.99 -2.80 2.83
C TYR A 543 16.37 -2.59 4.21
N ALA A 544 16.94 -1.73 5.04
CA ALA A 544 16.37 -1.39 6.33
C ALA A 544 14.97 -0.75 6.18
N ASP A 545 14.85 0.24 5.32
CA ASP A 545 13.59 0.95 5.10
C ASP A 545 12.54 0.07 4.40
N ASN A 546 12.87 -0.49 3.24
CA ASN A 546 11.91 -1.22 2.43
C ASN A 546 11.62 -2.63 2.98
N GLY A 547 12.57 -3.26 3.65
CA GLY A 547 12.36 -4.49 4.40
C GLY A 547 11.39 -4.28 5.56
N SER A 548 11.50 -3.15 6.27
CA SER A 548 10.57 -2.76 7.33
C SER A 548 9.17 -2.46 6.80
N LEU A 549 9.06 -1.76 5.66
CA LEU A 549 7.78 -1.53 4.99
C LEU A 549 7.13 -2.84 4.55
N LEU A 550 7.89 -3.77 3.98
CA LEU A 550 7.39 -5.10 3.60
C LEU A 550 6.95 -5.89 4.83
N PHE A 551 7.71 -5.83 5.93
CA PHE A 551 7.35 -6.47 7.19
C PHE A 551 6.00 -5.96 7.70
N ILE A 552 5.79 -4.64 7.76
CA ILE A 552 4.51 -4.04 8.14
C ILE A 552 3.40 -4.44 7.16
N GLY A 553 3.71 -4.49 5.86
CA GLY A 553 2.79 -4.96 4.82
C GLY A 553 2.29 -6.37 5.09
N ILE A 554 3.19 -7.30 5.44
CA ILE A 554 2.85 -8.68 5.81
C ILE A 554 2.00 -8.72 7.10
N PHE A 555 2.37 -7.92 8.11
CA PHE A 555 1.62 -7.83 9.37
C PHE A 555 0.20 -7.31 9.17
N LEU A 556 0.04 -6.13 8.59
CA LEU A 556 -1.28 -5.55 8.27
C LEU A 556 -2.08 -6.45 7.33
N GLY A 557 -1.41 -7.04 6.33
CA GLY A 557 -2.02 -7.98 5.42
C GLY A 557 -2.60 -9.20 6.14
N SER A 558 -1.87 -9.78 7.07
CA SER A 558 -2.33 -10.92 7.88
C SER A 558 -3.52 -10.54 8.77
N LEU A 559 -3.50 -9.34 9.36
CA LEU A 559 -4.58 -8.81 10.19
C LEU A 559 -5.86 -8.56 9.38
N PHE A 560 -5.74 -7.95 8.20
CA PHE A 560 -6.88 -7.71 7.30
C PHE A 560 -7.43 -9.03 6.74
N LEU A 561 -6.56 -10.00 6.45
CA LEU A 561 -6.96 -11.33 6.02
C LEU A 561 -7.75 -12.04 7.11
N LEU A 562 -7.30 -11.98 8.37
CA LEU A 562 -8.05 -12.50 9.50
C LEU A 562 -9.41 -11.79 9.64
N GLY A 563 -9.42 -10.45 9.51
CA GLY A 563 -10.64 -9.65 9.50
C GLY A 563 -11.63 -10.14 8.44
N THR A 564 -11.15 -10.32 7.23
CA THR A 564 -11.93 -10.86 6.12
C THR A 564 -12.47 -12.26 6.44
N ALA A 565 -11.61 -13.15 6.94
CA ALA A 565 -11.99 -14.53 7.31
C ALA A 565 -13.10 -14.55 8.38
N MET A 566 -12.99 -13.68 9.39
CA MET A 566 -13.97 -13.59 10.47
C MET A 566 -15.30 -12.98 10.01
N ILE A 567 -15.27 -11.95 9.17
CA ILE A 567 -16.48 -11.38 8.58
C ILE A 567 -17.21 -12.45 7.76
N ILE A 568 -16.48 -13.21 6.96
CA ILE A 568 -17.01 -14.31 6.17
C ILE A 568 -17.61 -15.40 7.07
N TYR A 569 -16.88 -15.83 8.08
CA TYR A 569 -17.30 -16.87 9.02
C TYR A 569 -18.59 -16.51 9.74
N TYR A 570 -18.62 -15.32 10.37
CA TYR A 570 -19.81 -14.86 11.08
C TYR A 570 -21.02 -14.73 10.16
N LYS A 571 -20.79 -14.25 8.96
CA LYS A 571 -21.83 -14.12 7.95
C LYS A 571 -22.41 -15.47 7.55
N GLN A 572 -21.55 -16.45 7.26
CA GLN A 572 -22.03 -17.78 6.88
C GLN A 572 -22.79 -18.48 8.00
N ILE A 573 -22.34 -18.34 9.24
CA ILE A 573 -23.07 -18.89 10.40
C ILE A 573 -24.45 -18.23 10.52
N SER A 574 -24.54 -16.91 10.42
CA SER A 574 -25.84 -16.21 10.49
C SER A 574 -26.79 -16.66 9.38
N GLU A 575 -26.28 -16.73 8.16
CA GLU A 575 -27.06 -17.19 7.00
C GLU A 575 -27.44 -18.67 7.09
N GLY A 576 -26.60 -19.51 7.69
CA GLY A 576 -26.88 -20.92 7.92
C GLY A 576 -28.11 -21.13 8.80
N TYR A 577 -28.17 -20.42 9.94
CA TYR A 577 -29.32 -20.51 10.86
C TYR A 577 -30.60 -19.86 10.28
N GLU A 578 -30.48 -18.73 9.59
CA GLU A 578 -31.63 -18.09 8.94
C GLU A 578 -32.15 -18.89 7.73
N GLY A 579 -31.24 -19.59 7.04
CA GLY A 579 -31.55 -20.43 5.88
C GLY A 579 -32.24 -21.75 6.24
N GLN A 580 -32.00 -22.28 7.44
CA GLN A 580 -32.48 -23.59 7.84
C GLN A 580 -33.99 -23.74 7.68
N ASN A 581 -34.78 -22.81 8.21
CA ASN A 581 -36.25 -22.83 8.10
C ASN A 581 -36.74 -22.71 6.64
N ARG A 582 -36.03 -21.90 5.82
CA ARG A 582 -36.39 -21.73 4.40
C ARG A 582 -36.14 -22.99 3.59
N PHE A 583 -35.07 -23.72 3.87
CA PHE A 583 -34.77 -24.97 3.18
C PHE A 583 -35.71 -26.09 3.59
N GLU A 584 -36.11 -26.13 4.85
CA GLU A 584 -37.14 -27.06 5.32
C GLU A 584 -38.48 -26.82 4.59
N ILE A 585 -38.88 -25.57 4.41
CA ILE A 585 -40.07 -25.20 3.63
C ILE A 585 -39.93 -25.63 2.18
N MET A 586 -38.76 -25.39 1.54
CA MET A 586 -38.55 -25.76 0.14
C MET A 586 -38.59 -27.28 -0.06
N GLN A 587 -38.12 -28.09 0.88
CA GLN A 587 -38.23 -29.53 0.86
C GLN A 587 -39.67 -30.00 1.00
N LYS A 588 -40.47 -29.36 1.89
CA LYS A 588 -41.89 -29.61 2.07
C LYS A 588 -42.70 -29.30 0.80
N VAL A 589 -42.23 -28.37 -0.03
CA VAL A 589 -42.86 -27.99 -1.34
C VAL A 589 -42.36 -28.89 -2.49
N GLY A 590 -41.50 -29.90 -2.21
CA GLY A 590 -41.14 -30.94 -3.20
C GLY A 590 -39.75 -30.82 -3.83
N LEU A 591 -38.89 -29.91 -3.37
CA LEU A 591 -37.50 -29.83 -3.84
C LEU A 591 -36.67 -31.00 -3.29
N SER A 592 -35.92 -31.65 -4.18
CA SER A 592 -35.01 -32.73 -3.78
C SER A 592 -33.80 -32.18 -2.96
N HIS A 593 -33.22 -33.02 -2.10
CA HIS A 593 -32.01 -32.67 -1.33
C HIS A 593 -30.85 -32.19 -2.22
N ARG A 594 -30.70 -32.77 -3.44
CA ARG A 594 -29.67 -32.39 -4.41
C ARG A 594 -29.91 -31.00 -4.97
N GLU A 595 -31.14 -30.63 -5.29
CA GLU A 595 -31.52 -29.32 -5.83
C GLU A 595 -31.30 -28.23 -4.76
N VAL A 596 -31.71 -28.50 -3.53
CA VAL A 596 -31.48 -27.61 -2.38
C VAL A 596 -29.98 -27.39 -2.18
N LYS A 597 -29.17 -28.44 -2.13
CA LYS A 597 -27.71 -28.37 -1.96
C LYS A 597 -27.03 -27.60 -3.11
N SER A 598 -27.47 -27.83 -4.35
CA SER A 598 -26.95 -27.14 -5.53
C SER A 598 -27.30 -25.64 -5.50
N SER A 599 -28.53 -25.28 -5.10
CA SER A 599 -28.98 -23.91 -4.98
C SER A 599 -28.20 -23.15 -3.89
N ILE A 600 -27.99 -23.78 -2.72
CA ILE A 600 -27.18 -23.27 -1.64
C ILE A 600 -25.75 -23.01 -2.12
N ARG A 601 -25.12 -23.99 -2.77
CA ARG A 601 -23.74 -23.88 -3.26
C ARG A 601 -23.60 -22.70 -4.23
N ARG A 602 -24.51 -22.54 -5.17
CA ARG A 602 -24.48 -21.39 -6.13
C ARG A 602 -24.61 -20.05 -5.43
N GLN A 603 -25.53 -19.94 -4.46
CA GLN A 603 -25.73 -18.70 -3.70
C GLN A 603 -24.51 -18.34 -2.89
N ILE A 604 -23.90 -19.32 -2.19
CA ILE A 604 -22.69 -19.11 -1.38
C ILE A 604 -21.54 -18.69 -2.30
N LEU A 605 -21.33 -19.38 -3.43
CA LEU A 605 -20.27 -19.03 -4.37
C LEU A 605 -20.41 -17.59 -4.91
N MET A 606 -21.62 -17.19 -5.33
CA MET A 606 -21.83 -15.82 -5.82
C MET A 606 -21.54 -14.76 -4.74
N VAL A 607 -22.08 -14.98 -3.55
CA VAL A 607 -21.90 -14.04 -2.43
C VAL A 607 -20.43 -13.97 -2.00
N PHE A 608 -19.71 -15.09 -2.09
CA PHE A 608 -18.34 -15.19 -1.62
C PHE A 608 -17.32 -14.63 -2.61
N PHE A 609 -17.43 -15.00 -3.89
CA PHE A 609 -16.43 -14.61 -4.89
C PHE A 609 -16.70 -13.22 -5.50
N LEU A 610 -17.89 -12.67 -5.38
CA LEU A 610 -18.18 -11.32 -5.87
C LEU A 610 -17.29 -10.24 -5.26
N PRO A 611 -17.07 -10.17 -3.92
CA PRO A 611 -16.11 -9.22 -3.33
C PRO A 611 -14.68 -9.41 -3.82
N LEU A 612 -14.23 -10.66 -4.01
CA LEU A 612 -12.89 -10.97 -4.52
C LEU A 612 -12.71 -10.48 -5.97
N LEU A 613 -13.69 -10.75 -6.84
CA LEU A 613 -13.68 -10.29 -8.23
C LEU A 613 -13.65 -8.76 -8.31
N MET A 614 -14.43 -8.08 -7.45
CA MET A 614 -14.41 -6.63 -7.37
C MET A 614 -13.06 -6.11 -6.82
N ALA A 615 -12.44 -6.77 -5.86
CA ALA A 615 -11.11 -6.41 -5.38
C ALA A 615 -10.04 -6.58 -6.47
N MET A 616 -10.11 -7.64 -7.27
CA MET A 616 -9.24 -7.82 -8.44
C MET A 616 -9.46 -6.72 -9.49
N LEU A 617 -10.70 -6.31 -9.72
CA LEU A 617 -11.02 -5.18 -10.61
C LEU A 617 -10.43 -3.88 -10.06
N HIS A 618 -10.59 -3.62 -8.75
CA HIS A 618 -10.06 -2.41 -8.12
C HIS A 618 -8.53 -2.32 -8.26
N ILE A 619 -7.80 -3.41 -8.01
CA ILE A 619 -6.33 -3.40 -8.16
C ILE A 619 -5.92 -3.21 -9.62
N SER A 620 -6.64 -3.81 -10.57
CA SER A 620 -6.38 -3.64 -12.00
C SER A 620 -6.56 -2.19 -12.46
N MET A 621 -7.60 -1.51 -11.96
CA MET A 621 -7.87 -0.10 -12.27
C MET A 621 -6.92 0.86 -11.53
N ALA A 622 -6.44 0.48 -10.33
CA ALA A 622 -5.46 1.26 -9.58
C ALA A 622 -4.02 1.08 -10.10
N PHE A 623 -3.76 0.02 -10.89
CA PHE A 623 -2.43 -0.36 -11.35
C PHE A 623 -1.65 0.80 -12.04
N PRO A 624 -2.24 1.57 -12.99
CA PRO A 624 -1.55 2.70 -13.61
C PRO A 624 -1.10 3.77 -12.62
N LEU A 625 -1.98 4.10 -11.65
CA LEU A 625 -1.69 5.10 -10.62
C LEU A 625 -0.57 4.66 -9.69
N ILE A 626 -0.62 3.40 -9.22
CA ILE A 626 0.42 2.83 -8.34
C ILE A 626 1.76 2.76 -9.07
N ARG A 627 1.77 2.34 -10.33
CA ARG A 627 2.98 2.32 -11.15
C ARG A 627 3.65 3.69 -11.20
N ARG A 628 2.86 4.76 -11.35
CA ARG A 628 3.37 6.14 -11.35
C ARG A 628 3.91 6.56 -9.99
N MET A 629 3.26 6.14 -8.90
CA MET A 629 3.80 6.36 -7.56
C MET A 629 5.12 5.61 -7.34
N LEU A 630 5.24 4.39 -7.84
CA LEU A 630 6.47 3.59 -7.73
C LEU A 630 7.66 4.20 -8.49
N LEU A 631 7.41 5.00 -9.54
CA LEU A 631 8.46 5.77 -10.21
C LEU A 631 9.14 6.78 -9.26
N LEU A 632 8.43 7.35 -8.29
CA LEU A 632 9.02 8.24 -7.29
C LEU A 632 10.03 7.54 -6.36
N PHE A 633 9.88 6.23 -6.21
CA PHE A 633 10.84 5.39 -5.50
C PHE A 633 11.97 4.87 -6.40
N GLY A 634 12.00 5.27 -7.68
CA GLY A 634 13.01 4.83 -8.63
C GLY A 634 12.72 3.50 -9.33
N MET A 635 11.54 2.91 -9.09
CA MET A 635 11.16 1.64 -9.70
C MET A 635 10.64 1.82 -11.12
N THR A 636 11.44 1.46 -12.11
CA THR A 636 11.09 1.57 -13.54
C THR A 636 10.61 0.26 -14.17
N ASN A 637 10.94 -0.88 -13.56
CA ASN A 637 10.64 -2.22 -14.07
C ASN A 637 9.17 -2.60 -13.96
N THR A 638 8.39 -2.22 -14.98
CA THR A 638 6.94 -2.54 -15.02
C THR A 638 6.67 -4.05 -15.08
N ARG A 639 7.56 -4.86 -15.71
CA ARG A 639 7.37 -6.32 -15.80
C ARG A 639 7.45 -6.96 -14.42
N LEU A 640 8.40 -6.54 -13.60
CA LEU A 640 8.54 -7.00 -12.22
C LEU A 640 7.29 -6.63 -11.42
N PHE A 641 6.79 -5.39 -11.53
CA PHE A 641 5.58 -4.95 -10.84
C PHE A 641 4.34 -5.78 -11.23
N ILE A 642 4.16 -6.07 -12.52
CA ILE A 642 3.09 -6.98 -12.99
C ILE A 642 3.24 -8.36 -12.35
N GLY A 643 4.44 -8.93 -12.36
CA GLY A 643 4.73 -10.25 -11.78
C GLY A 643 4.44 -10.31 -10.29
N CYS A 644 4.89 -9.32 -9.50
CA CYS A 644 4.64 -9.23 -8.06
C CYS A 644 3.14 -9.06 -7.77
N THR A 645 2.45 -8.20 -8.53
CA THR A 645 1.00 -8.00 -8.36
C THR A 645 0.22 -9.27 -8.70
N ALA A 646 0.53 -9.92 -9.81
CA ALA A 646 -0.12 -11.18 -10.21
C ALA A 646 0.13 -12.29 -9.19
N GLY A 647 1.37 -12.43 -8.70
CA GLY A 647 1.73 -13.38 -7.63
C GLY A 647 0.97 -13.12 -6.34
N THR A 648 0.87 -11.85 -5.91
CA THR A 648 0.10 -11.44 -4.72
C THR A 648 -1.38 -11.78 -4.88
N VAL A 649 -1.97 -11.47 -6.03
CA VAL A 649 -3.39 -11.79 -6.33
C VAL A 649 -3.61 -13.30 -6.30
N LEU A 650 -2.71 -14.09 -6.87
CA LEU A 650 -2.81 -15.55 -6.89
C LEU A 650 -2.75 -16.14 -5.48
N ILE A 651 -1.75 -15.74 -4.68
CA ILE A 651 -1.59 -16.21 -3.29
C ILE A 651 -2.81 -15.81 -2.46
N PHE A 652 -3.28 -14.56 -2.59
CA PHE A 652 -4.46 -14.09 -1.89
C PHE A 652 -5.71 -14.89 -2.28
N ALA A 653 -5.92 -15.15 -3.58
CA ALA A 653 -7.05 -15.93 -4.06
C ALA A 653 -7.03 -17.38 -3.55
N LEU A 654 -5.84 -18.01 -3.45
CA LEU A 654 -5.67 -19.34 -2.87
C LEU A 654 -6.05 -19.35 -1.38
N VAL A 655 -5.52 -18.41 -0.59
CA VAL A 655 -5.83 -18.30 0.85
C VAL A 655 -7.32 -17.99 1.05
N TYR A 656 -7.88 -17.10 0.25
CA TYR A 656 -9.31 -16.77 0.27
C TYR A 656 -10.16 -18.01 -0.05
N GLY A 657 -9.75 -18.81 -1.03
CA GLY A 657 -10.38 -20.08 -1.37
C GLY A 657 -10.34 -21.11 -0.23
N LEU A 658 -9.21 -21.21 0.50
CA LEU A 658 -9.10 -22.05 1.70
C LEU A 658 -10.06 -21.60 2.81
N ILE A 659 -10.14 -20.28 3.06
CA ILE A 659 -11.11 -19.72 4.02
C ILE A 659 -12.53 -20.09 3.62
N TYR A 660 -12.84 -20.01 2.33
CA TYR A 660 -14.15 -20.42 1.80
C TYR A 660 -14.43 -21.91 2.09
N LEU A 661 -13.51 -22.80 1.80
CA LEU A 661 -13.69 -24.25 2.02
C LEU A 661 -13.94 -24.57 3.50
N MET A 662 -13.18 -23.95 4.41
CA MET A 662 -13.33 -24.13 5.85
C MET A 662 -14.70 -23.64 6.35
N THR A 663 -15.10 -22.45 5.90
CA THR A 663 -16.35 -21.82 6.35
C THR A 663 -17.59 -22.46 5.72
N ALA A 664 -17.50 -22.89 4.47
CA ALA A 664 -18.58 -23.61 3.78
C ALA A 664 -18.92 -24.94 4.49
N LYS A 665 -17.91 -25.68 5.00
CA LYS A 665 -18.13 -26.88 5.79
C LYS A 665 -18.98 -26.63 7.03
N SER A 666 -18.70 -25.55 7.75
CA SER A 666 -19.46 -25.12 8.94
C SER A 666 -20.91 -24.76 8.58
N TYR A 667 -21.11 -24.07 7.45
CA TYR A 667 -22.44 -23.73 6.95
C TYR A 667 -23.28 -24.98 6.64
N TYR A 668 -22.75 -25.93 5.88
CA TYR A 668 -23.44 -27.18 5.55
C TYR A 668 -23.82 -27.97 6.80
N HIS A 669 -22.93 -28.05 7.78
CA HIS A 669 -23.20 -28.75 9.05
C HIS A 669 -24.36 -28.10 9.82
N ILE A 670 -24.53 -26.77 9.76
CA ILE A 670 -25.65 -26.07 10.41
C ILE A 670 -26.97 -26.36 9.69
N VAL A 671 -26.95 -26.33 8.34
CA VAL A 671 -28.17 -26.52 7.54
C VAL A 671 -28.62 -27.98 7.51
N GLU A 672 -27.70 -28.96 7.56
CA GLU A 672 -28.02 -30.41 7.57
C GLU A 672 -28.34 -30.96 8.97
N ARG A 673 -28.02 -30.23 10.06
CA ARG A 673 -28.31 -30.67 11.42
C ARG A 673 -29.81 -30.54 11.72
N ARG A 674 -30.50 -31.69 11.85
CA ARG A 674 -31.81 -31.83 12.48
C ARG A 674 -31.73 -31.76 13.98
#